data_444bb492f5eb000e8464774336c3159c
#
_entry.id   444bb492f5eb000e8464774336c3159c
#
_cell.length_a   1.000
_cell.length_b   1.000
_cell.length_c   1.000
_cell.angle_alpha   90.00
_cell.angle_beta   90.00
_cell.angle_gamma   90.00
#
_symmetry.space_group_name_H-M   'P 1'
#
loop_
_entity.id
_entity.type
_entity.pdbx_description
1 polymer ?
#
loop_
_entity_poly.entity_id
_entity_poly.type
_entity_poly.pdbx_seq_one_letter_code
_entity_poly.pdbx_strand_id
1 'polypeptide(L)'
;MRRFCRLVCVFALLWLYSPGLVGAQWHPLNPVLSVQRESDGVQLTLQSGALKLQVCSDSIIRVRYSPVAAFPARQEFLVIKDNWPSTKWEMQSTDDTVIVSTAELKVVIARKDSSVTFQDSSGRTLFEQDEVSMTPTVVNGEQTYHAELYSKLWGSYESFYGLGQHQAGVWNYRGEAVDISQDNTNISIPFLLSSNGYGIFWNNSSRSRFNNRFLNALYLSSEVADVLDYYFLYGPEFDKVIGGYRELTGAPPLFGKWAYGFWQCKNKYNTQEELLGVAHKYRQLHIPVDNIVQDWFWWYTMGEPVFDKTRYPDPPGMVEDLHKNNFHLMISFWPYFRPGTKTYEDMDKRGFFIDKTKVGAFHPAQMGLYDAFNPEARKYYWNLMDQALFKIGLDAWWLDTTEPETEDRETNILVTNKTFLGNGARYANMFPLMTTSAVYQGQRSASDKKRVFILSRSAFAGAQRNGAAVWSGDVNSDWVFFKKQIPAGLNYSISGLPYWTTDIGGFVSGNPDDPEYRELFIRWFQFGTFNPLLRVHGTRSTNQNELWSYGSDARKILVSYDTLRYRLLPYIYSMAWMTTSQGYTPMRGLVMDFRTDARTASIGDQFMFGPAFMVNPVTEPGANTRRTYLPKAKWYDFWTGASVEGARSIDAAAPIEKLPIFVRAGSIVPLGPAKEWSTEKPEDPIELRIYRGADGNFTLYEDENDGYNYEKGAHATIQFHWDDAKQSLTIADRQGDFPGMLTERTFQVVFVGENHGTGITPEGKPDKLVHYVGKQIVVTQ
;
A
#
# COMPACT_ATOMS: atom_id res chain seq x y z
N MET A 1 -11.89 48.31 51.21
CA MET A 1 -13.02 47.42 50.81
C MET A 1 -13.16 47.13 49.32
N ARG A 2 -12.29 47.64 48.40
CA ARG A 2 -12.41 47.37 46.94
C ARG A 2 -11.42 46.35 46.38
N ARG A 3 -10.56 45.72 47.20
CA ARG A 3 -9.59 44.69 46.77
C ARG A 3 -9.97 43.25 47.18
N PHE A 4 -10.96 43.08 48.05
CA PHE A 4 -11.42 41.76 48.48
C PHE A 4 -12.49 41.13 47.58
N CYS A 5 -13.29 41.94 46.86
CA CYS A 5 -14.30 41.43 45.93
C CYS A 5 -13.77 40.91 44.59
N ARG A 6 -12.51 41.24 44.20
CA ARG A 6 -11.92 40.70 42.94
C ARG A 6 -11.29 39.32 43.04
N LEU A 7 -10.95 38.89 44.24
CA LEU A 7 -10.38 37.54 44.44
C LEU A 7 -11.45 36.44 44.55
N VAL A 8 -12.65 36.77 45.00
CA VAL A 8 -13.76 35.82 45.13
C VAL A 8 -14.41 35.51 43.77
N CYS A 9 -14.45 36.48 42.86
CA CYS A 9 -14.99 36.26 41.50
C CYS A 9 -14.04 35.41 40.60
N VAL A 10 -12.73 35.42 40.85
CA VAL A 10 -11.77 34.60 40.07
C VAL A 10 -11.81 33.12 40.50
N PHE A 11 -12.08 32.85 41.78
CA PHE A 11 -12.26 31.48 42.26
C PHE A 11 -13.61 30.87 41.88
N ALA A 12 -14.67 31.66 41.72
CA ALA A 12 -15.97 31.18 41.28
C ALA A 12 -16.02 30.88 39.75
N LEU A 13 -15.17 31.53 38.94
CA LEU A 13 -15.05 31.28 37.50
C LEU A 13 -14.11 30.09 37.16
N LEU A 14 -13.22 29.67 38.09
CA LEU A 14 -12.38 28.48 37.93
C LEU A 14 -13.13 27.17 38.25
N TRP A 15 -14.28 27.22 38.89
CA TRP A 15 -15.13 26.06 39.17
C TRP A 15 -16.14 25.75 38.03
N LEU A 16 -16.28 26.63 37.05
CA LEU A 16 -17.14 26.43 35.87
C LEU A 16 -16.39 25.84 34.65
N TYR A 17 -15.08 25.68 34.76
CA TYR A 17 -14.26 24.94 33.78
C TYR A 17 -13.60 23.72 34.41
N SER A 18 -14.33 22.93 35.18
CA SER A 18 -14.02 21.54 35.33
C SER A 18 -14.34 20.89 33.99
N PRO A 19 -13.35 20.32 33.24
CA PRO A 19 -13.67 19.36 32.21
C PRO A 19 -14.49 18.29 32.92
N GLY A 20 -15.73 18.11 32.53
CA GLY A 20 -16.56 17.06 33.08
C GLY A 20 -15.72 15.79 33.05
N LEU A 21 -15.55 15.18 34.22
CA LEU A 21 -15.20 13.78 34.29
C LEU A 21 -16.20 13.11 33.36
N VAL A 22 -15.76 12.69 32.18
CA VAL A 22 -16.48 11.73 31.36
C VAL A 22 -16.57 10.52 32.28
N GLY A 23 -17.70 10.41 32.99
CA GLY A 23 -17.98 9.28 33.84
C GLY A 23 -17.75 8.04 32.97
N ALA A 24 -16.97 7.11 33.42
CA ALA A 24 -16.87 5.82 32.79
C ALA A 24 -18.31 5.36 32.51
N GLN A 25 -18.68 5.26 31.25
CA GLN A 25 -20.01 4.87 30.86
C GLN A 25 -20.17 3.42 31.33
N TRP A 26 -20.96 3.21 32.36
CA TRP A 26 -21.18 1.89 32.96
C TRP A 26 -22.10 1.13 32.04
N HIS A 27 -21.56 0.22 31.26
CA HIS A 27 -22.38 -0.67 30.46
C HIS A 27 -22.79 -1.89 31.29
N PRO A 28 -24.06 -2.32 31.25
CA PRO A 28 -24.49 -3.51 31.98
C PRO A 28 -23.79 -4.76 31.41
N LEU A 29 -23.44 -5.70 32.28
CA LEU A 29 -22.90 -6.98 31.89
C LEU A 29 -23.84 -7.66 30.89
N ASN A 30 -23.28 -8.31 29.88
CA ASN A 30 -24.02 -9.03 28.84
C ASN A 30 -23.70 -10.53 28.88
N PRO A 31 -24.24 -11.27 29.88
CA PRO A 31 -23.89 -12.67 30.09
C PRO A 31 -24.38 -13.59 28.98
N VAL A 32 -23.66 -14.70 28.81
CA VAL A 32 -24.01 -15.79 27.88
C VAL A 32 -25.12 -16.64 28.49
N LEU A 33 -26.26 -16.69 27.83
CA LEU A 33 -27.44 -17.51 28.24
C LEU A 33 -27.37 -18.93 27.70
N SER A 34 -26.95 -19.09 26.44
CA SER A 34 -26.82 -20.40 25.82
C SER A 34 -25.70 -20.45 24.79
N VAL A 35 -25.21 -21.65 24.51
CA VAL A 35 -24.12 -21.91 23.56
C VAL A 35 -24.55 -22.97 22.58
N GLN A 36 -24.42 -22.71 21.31
CA GLN A 36 -24.67 -23.65 20.22
C GLN A 36 -23.41 -23.90 19.43
N ARG A 37 -22.97 -25.16 19.33
CA ARG A 37 -21.88 -25.56 18.44
C ARG A 37 -22.41 -25.62 17.01
N GLU A 38 -21.67 -25.00 16.08
CA GLU A 38 -21.91 -25.09 14.64
C GLU A 38 -20.79 -25.90 13.96
N SER A 39 -20.89 -26.11 12.65
CA SER A 39 -19.88 -26.87 11.88
C SER A 39 -18.53 -26.15 11.85
N ASP A 40 -18.54 -24.81 11.83
CA ASP A 40 -17.39 -23.92 11.66
C ASP A 40 -17.17 -22.97 12.84
N GLY A 41 -17.79 -23.25 14.02
CA GLY A 41 -17.60 -22.37 15.18
C GLY A 41 -18.68 -22.50 16.23
N VAL A 42 -18.93 -21.41 16.95
CA VAL A 42 -19.90 -21.36 18.05
C VAL A 42 -20.76 -20.11 17.94
N GLN A 43 -22.06 -20.26 18.22
CA GLN A 43 -23.00 -19.16 18.40
C GLN A 43 -23.45 -19.11 19.85
N LEU A 44 -23.39 -17.93 20.44
CA LEU A 44 -23.79 -17.66 21.82
C LEU A 44 -25.00 -16.72 21.83
N THR A 45 -26.06 -17.11 22.51
CA THR A 45 -27.16 -16.23 22.86
C THR A 45 -26.78 -15.46 24.10
N LEU A 46 -26.81 -14.13 24.03
CA LEU A 46 -26.49 -13.27 25.14
C LEU A 46 -27.78 -12.74 25.78
N GLN A 47 -27.68 -12.11 26.95
CA GLN A 47 -28.81 -11.39 27.55
C GLN A 47 -29.34 -10.30 26.59
N SER A 48 -28.45 -9.64 25.86
CA SER A 48 -28.77 -8.69 24.80
C SER A 48 -28.03 -9.09 23.52
N GLY A 49 -28.78 -9.67 22.56
CA GLY A 49 -28.26 -10.02 21.26
C GLY A 49 -27.58 -11.39 21.16
N ALA A 50 -26.66 -11.51 20.21
CA ALA A 50 -25.92 -12.74 19.93
C ALA A 50 -24.47 -12.47 19.55
N LEU A 51 -23.57 -13.36 19.97
CA LEU A 51 -22.15 -13.38 19.59
C LEU A 51 -21.87 -14.65 18.80
N LYS A 52 -21.16 -14.53 17.67
CA LYS A 52 -20.73 -15.68 16.87
C LYS A 52 -19.24 -15.64 16.62
N LEU A 53 -18.56 -16.76 16.93
CA LEU A 53 -17.18 -17.00 16.54
C LEU A 53 -17.15 -18.04 15.44
N GLN A 54 -16.53 -17.70 14.32
CA GLN A 54 -16.31 -18.61 13.19
C GLN A 54 -14.82 -18.92 13.06
N VAL A 55 -14.48 -20.20 13.06
CA VAL A 55 -13.13 -20.70 12.83
C VAL A 55 -12.91 -20.76 11.33
N CYS A 56 -12.19 -19.79 10.78
CA CYS A 56 -11.86 -19.71 9.36
C CYS A 56 -10.64 -20.58 9.02
N SER A 57 -9.62 -20.57 9.88
CA SER A 57 -8.42 -21.43 9.78
C SER A 57 -7.80 -21.59 11.17
N ASP A 58 -6.66 -22.27 11.27
CA ASP A 58 -5.93 -22.40 12.54
C ASP A 58 -5.52 -21.05 13.14
N SER A 59 -5.35 -20.03 12.31
CA SER A 59 -4.85 -18.70 12.68
C SER A 59 -5.83 -17.54 12.42
N ILE A 60 -7.03 -17.81 11.89
CA ILE A 60 -8.01 -16.78 11.55
C ILE A 60 -9.35 -17.09 12.18
N ILE A 61 -9.82 -16.21 13.07
CA ILE A 61 -11.12 -16.29 13.73
C ILE A 61 -11.94 -15.05 13.38
N ARG A 62 -13.15 -15.24 12.85
CA ARG A 62 -14.12 -14.14 12.67
C ARG A 62 -15.01 -14.02 13.90
N VAL A 63 -15.18 -12.81 14.38
CA VAL A 63 -16.08 -12.48 15.49
C VAL A 63 -17.17 -11.55 14.99
N ARG A 64 -18.41 -11.91 15.26
CA ARG A 64 -19.60 -11.08 14.93
C ARG A 64 -20.46 -10.90 16.16
N TYR A 65 -20.90 -9.67 16.40
CA TYR A 65 -21.90 -9.37 17.41
C TYR A 65 -23.10 -8.67 16.78
N SER A 66 -24.28 -9.12 17.12
CA SER A 66 -25.56 -8.52 16.72
C SER A 66 -26.34 -8.12 17.99
N PRO A 67 -26.94 -6.91 18.05
CA PRO A 67 -27.74 -6.48 19.19
C PRO A 67 -29.08 -7.21 19.28
N VAL A 68 -29.43 -7.99 18.26
CA VAL A 68 -30.61 -8.86 18.18
C VAL A 68 -30.20 -10.31 18.05
N ALA A 69 -31.12 -11.25 18.33
CA ALA A 69 -30.83 -12.68 18.33
C ALA A 69 -30.39 -13.25 16.97
N ALA A 70 -30.71 -12.58 15.87
CA ALA A 70 -30.37 -13.01 14.52
C ALA A 70 -29.30 -12.11 13.89
N PHE A 71 -28.44 -12.68 13.05
CA PHE A 71 -27.50 -11.92 12.24
C PHE A 71 -28.18 -11.51 10.92
N PRO A 72 -28.22 -10.21 10.58
CA PRO A 72 -28.79 -9.77 9.32
C PRO A 72 -27.98 -10.33 8.14
N ALA A 73 -28.68 -10.69 7.06
CA ALA A 73 -28.03 -10.99 5.79
C ALA A 73 -27.39 -9.71 5.24
N ARG A 74 -26.13 -9.83 4.83
CA ARG A 74 -25.39 -8.70 4.27
C ARG A 74 -24.59 -9.16 3.06
N GLN A 75 -24.49 -8.30 2.05
CA GLN A 75 -23.59 -8.52 0.92
C GLN A 75 -22.16 -8.21 1.34
N GLU A 76 -21.25 -9.18 1.12
CA GLU A 76 -19.82 -9.00 1.36
C GLU A 76 -19.15 -8.37 0.13
N PHE A 77 -18.31 -7.35 0.37
CA PHE A 77 -17.56 -6.67 -0.67
C PHE A 77 -16.06 -6.71 -0.40
N LEU A 78 -15.67 -6.68 0.86
CA LEU A 78 -14.27 -6.61 1.27
C LEU A 78 -13.64 -8.00 1.28
N VAL A 79 -14.31 -8.95 1.89
CA VAL A 79 -13.91 -10.36 1.98
C VAL A 79 -14.46 -11.12 0.78
N ILE A 80 -13.57 -11.76 0.04
CA ILE A 80 -13.92 -12.59 -1.12
C ILE A 80 -13.76 -14.09 -0.85
N LYS A 81 -13.17 -14.44 0.30
CA LYS A 81 -13.01 -15.82 0.74
C LYS A 81 -14.28 -16.26 1.46
N ASP A 82 -15.12 -17.01 0.80
CA ASP A 82 -16.39 -17.56 1.32
C ASP A 82 -16.28 -19.03 1.72
N ASN A 83 -15.37 -19.77 1.11
CA ASN A 83 -15.12 -21.18 1.37
C ASN A 83 -13.82 -21.40 2.11
N TRP A 84 -13.92 -21.92 3.33
CA TRP A 84 -12.78 -22.26 4.16
C TRP A 84 -12.53 -23.76 4.14
N PRO A 85 -11.25 -24.21 4.11
CA PRO A 85 -10.95 -25.61 4.30
C PRO A 85 -11.42 -26.07 5.67
N SER A 86 -11.82 -27.34 5.79
CA SER A 86 -12.20 -27.90 7.08
C SER A 86 -11.03 -27.83 8.06
N THR A 87 -11.12 -26.93 9.02
CA THR A 87 -10.12 -26.75 10.08
C THR A 87 -10.50 -27.61 11.27
N LYS A 88 -9.54 -28.35 11.83
CA LYS A 88 -9.77 -29.11 13.07
C LYS A 88 -9.81 -28.15 14.26
N TRP A 89 -10.91 -28.12 14.97
CA TRP A 89 -11.09 -27.31 16.16
C TRP A 89 -11.89 -28.03 17.24
N GLU A 90 -11.71 -27.61 18.49
CA GLU A 90 -12.37 -28.20 19.65
C GLU A 90 -13.11 -27.12 20.45
N MET A 91 -14.21 -27.51 21.08
CA MET A 91 -14.96 -26.68 22.02
C MET A 91 -14.99 -27.35 23.40
N GLN A 92 -14.65 -26.59 24.42
CA GLN A 92 -14.89 -26.94 25.81
C GLN A 92 -15.83 -25.90 26.42
N SER A 93 -16.76 -26.33 27.26
CA SER A 93 -17.75 -25.46 27.88
C SER A 93 -17.87 -25.81 29.35
N THR A 94 -17.66 -24.83 30.21
CA THR A 94 -17.84 -24.91 31.68
C THR A 94 -18.93 -23.94 32.12
N ASP A 95 -19.19 -23.85 33.41
CA ASP A 95 -20.12 -22.85 33.96
C ASP A 95 -19.59 -21.42 33.82
N ASP A 96 -18.26 -21.23 33.75
CA ASP A 96 -17.63 -19.90 33.72
C ASP A 96 -17.20 -19.49 32.30
N THR A 97 -16.82 -20.45 31.44
CA THR A 97 -16.19 -20.15 30.15
C THR A 97 -16.63 -21.07 29.02
N VAL A 98 -16.56 -20.55 27.78
CA VAL A 98 -16.56 -21.32 26.55
C VAL A 98 -15.20 -21.14 25.88
N ILE A 99 -14.55 -22.24 25.54
CA ILE A 99 -13.21 -22.24 24.93
C ILE A 99 -13.30 -22.86 23.54
N VAL A 100 -12.78 -22.15 22.54
CA VAL A 100 -12.61 -22.63 21.16
C VAL A 100 -11.11 -22.74 20.90
N SER A 101 -10.62 -23.91 20.52
CA SER A 101 -9.20 -24.16 20.29
C SER A 101 -8.95 -24.68 18.87
N THR A 102 -7.94 -24.12 18.20
CA THR A 102 -7.34 -24.60 16.95
C THR A 102 -5.91 -25.10 17.24
N ALA A 103 -5.15 -25.42 16.20
CA ALA A 103 -3.73 -25.77 16.36
C ALA A 103 -2.86 -24.58 16.83
N GLU A 104 -3.26 -23.34 16.51
CA GLU A 104 -2.45 -22.14 16.78
C GLU A 104 -3.08 -21.19 17.81
N LEU A 105 -4.40 -21.21 17.97
CA LEU A 105 -5.13 -20.26 18.79
C LEU A 105 -6.01 -20.97 19.84
N LYS A 106 -6.11 -20.31 20.99
CA LYS A 106 -7.11 -20.61 22.02
C LYS A 106 -7.93 -19.34 22.28
N VAL A 107 -9.25 -19.41 22.03
CA VAL A 107 -10.17 -18.31 22.27
C VAL A 107 -11.05 -18.64 23.46
N VAL A 108 -10.98 -17.80 24.49
CA VAL A 108 -11.72 -17.97 25.75
C VAL A 108 -12.81 -16.91 25.83
N ILE A 109 -14.08 -17.35 25.92
CA ILE A 109 -15.23 -16.48 26.12
C ILE A 109 -15.69 -16.62 27.57
N ALA A 110 -15.71 -15.52 28.33
CA ALA A 110 -16.24 -15.51 29.69
C ALA A 110 -17.75 -15.44 29.67
N ARG A 111 -18.44 -16.34 30.38
CA ARG A 111 -19.91 -16.39 30.37
C ARG A 111 -20.56 -15.22 31.11
N LYS A 112 -19.89 -14.64 32.09
CA LYS A 112 -20.43 -13.56 32.93
C LYS A 112 -20.68 -12.24 32.17
N ASP A 113 -19.87 -11.95 31.11
CA ASP A 113 -19.85 -10.66 30.43
C ASP A 113 -19.65 -10.76 28.91
N SER A 114 -19.50 -11.98 28.37
CA SER A 114 -19.19 -12.26 26.96
C SER A 114 -17.87 -11.67 26.45
N SER A 115 -16.94 -11.29 27.31
CA SER A 115 -15.60 -10.89 26.90
C SER A 115 -14.87 -12.04 26.19
N VAL A 116 -14.01 -11.71 25.19
CA VAL A 116 -13.32 -12.68 24.33
C VAL A 116 -11.83 -12.47 24.44
N THR A 117 -11.10 -13.47 24.92
CA THR A 117 -9.64 -13.43 25.03
C THR A 117 -9.01 -14.37 24.03
N PHE A 118 -8.11 -13.83 23.19
CA PHE A 118 -7.30 -14.57 22.24
C PHE A 118 -5.95 -14.89 22.85
N GLN A 119 -5.57 -16.16 22.83
CA GLN A 119 -4.29 -16.66 23.31
C GLN A 119 -3.60 -17.48 22.22
N ASP A 120 -2.26 -17.47 22.22
CA ASP A 120 -1.50 -18.41 21.39
C ASP A 120 -1.48 -19.81 22.00
N SER A 121 -0.88 -20.77 21.28
CA SER A 121 -0.78 -22.17 21.74
C SER A 121 0.01 -22.36 23.05
N SER A 122 0.82 -21.36 23.46
CA SER A 122 1.53 -21.37 24.75
C SER A 122 0.66 -20.85 25.92
N GLY A 123 -0.51 -20.28 25.62
CA GLY A 123 -1.40 -19.64 26.60
C GLY A 123 -1.11 -18.17 26.85
N ARG A 124 -0.20 -17.55 26.07
CA ARG A 124 0.07 -16.11 26.17
C ARG A 124 -1.11 -15.34 25.59
N THR A 125 -1.67 -14.40 26.35
CA THR A 125 -2.72 -13.49 25.87
C THR A 125 -2.16 -12.58 24.78
N LEU A 126 -2.84 -12.57 23.64
CA LEU A 126 -2.54 -11.74 22.48
C LEU A 126 -3.42 -10.49 22.46
N PHE A 127 -4.73 -10.68 22.62
CA PHE A 127 -5.74 -9.64 22.55
C PHE A 127 -6.92 -9.98 23.44
N GLU A 128 -7.55 -8.99 24.06
CA GLU A 128 -8.75 -9.14 24.86
C GLU A 128 -9.81 -8.13 24.38
N GLN A 129 -10.89 -8.64 23.78
CA GLN A 129 -12.12 -7.88 23.62
C GLN A 129 -12.84 -7.88 24.95
N ASP A 130 -12.75 -6.77 25.69
CA ASP A 130 -13.39 -6.64 27.00
C ASP A 130 -14.88 -6.37 26.84
N GLU A 131 -15.23 -5.48 25.88
CA GLU A 131 -16.63 -5.10 25.65
C GLU A 131 -16.89 -4.84 24.16
N VAL A 132 -18.09 -5.15 23.72
CA VAL A 132 -18.65 -4.71 22.43
C VAL A 132 -20.02 -4.07 22.66
N SER A 133 -20.31 -2.98 21.95
CA SER A 133 -21.61 -2.33 22.00
C SER A 133 -22.10 -1.93 20.60
N MET A 134 -23.41 -1.92 20.46
CA MET A 134 -24.10 -1.41 19.28
C MET A 134 -25.26 -0.52 19.74
N THR A 135 -25.03 0.79 19.71
CA THR A 135 -26.02 1.79 20.16
C THR A 135 -26.93 2.19 19.00
N PRO A 136 -28.26 2.06 19.13
CA PRO A 136 -29.19 2.46 18.09
C PRO A 136 -29.02 3.94 17.71
N THR A 137 -28.96 4.22 16.41
CA THR A 137 -28.85 5.56 15.86
C THR A 137 -29.67 5.70 14.59
N VAL A 138 -29.89 6.94 14.13
CA VAL A 138 -30.57 7.25 12.87
C VAL A 138 -29.61 8.02 11.99
N VAL A 139 -29.31 7.49 10.82
CA VAL A 139 -28.45 8.15 9.83
C VAL A 139 -29.21 8.27 8.51
N ASN A 140 -29.35 9.50 8.00
CA ASN A 140 -30.12 9.80 6.79
C ASN A 140 -31.57 9.25 6.81
N GLY A 141 -32.21 9.23 7.98
CA GLY A 141 -33.57 8.73 8.18
C GLY A 141 -33.70 7.20 8.29
N GLU A 142 -32.60 6.47 8.24
CA GLU A 142 -32.59 5.01 8.44
C GLU A 142 -32.15 4.64 9.85
N GLN A 143 -32.82 3.67 10.45
CA GLN A 143 -32.41 3.05 11.72
C GLN A 143 -31.16 2.19 11.48
N THR A 144 -30.16 2.37 12.30
CA THR A 144 -28.88 1.63 12.26
C THR A 144 -28.26 1.62 13.66
N TYR A 145 -26.98 1.26 13.76
CA TYR A 145 -26.26 1.28 15.02
C TYR A 145 -24.91 1.96 14.87
N HIS A 146 -24.48 2.64 15.92
CA HIS A 146 -23.08 2.98 16.16
C HIS A 146 -22.43 1.77 16.85
N ALA A 147 -21.37 1.23 16.23
CA ALA A 147 -20.69 0.06 16.76
C ALA A 147 -19.37 0.42 17.42
N GLU A 148 -19.08 -0.18 18.58
CA GLU A 148 -17.85 0.05 19.33
C GLU A 148 -17.31 -1.27 19.87
N LEU A 149 -15.97 -1.41 19.83
CA LEU A 149 -15.20 -2.43 20.49
C LEU A 149 -14.23 -1.75 21.44
N TYR A 150 -14.24 -2.17 22.70
CA TYR A 150 -13.25 -1.81 23.70
C TYR A 150 -12.37 -3.00 24.01
N SER A 151 -11.07 -2.78 24.00
CA SER A 151 -10.05 -3.77 24.35
C SER A 151 -9.16 -3.22 25.44
N LYS A 152 -8.96 -4.01 26.48
CA LYS A 152 -7.98 -3.73 27.51
C LYS A 152 -6.62 -4.26 27.07
N LEU A 153 -5.59 -3.42 27.16
CA LEU A 153 -4.24 -3.76 26.78
C LEU A 153 -3.44 -4.19 28.01
N TRP A 154 -2.97 -5.42 27.99
CA TRP A 154 -2.11 -5.98 29.02
C TRP A 154 -0.65 -5.84 28.61
N GLY A 155 0.03 -4.83 29.12
CA GLY A 155 1.44 -4.63 28.87
C GLY A 155 1.78 -3.26 28.27
N SER A 156 2.86 -2.70 28.77
CA SER A 156 3.21 -1.29 28.54
C SER A 156 3.85 -0.97 27.18
N TYR A 157 4.12 -1.96 26.31
CA TYR A 157 4.99 -1.75 25.14
C TYR A 157 4.44 -2.26 23.83
N GLU A 158 3.14 -2.56 23.74
CA GLU A 158 2.51 -2.96 22.49
C GLU A 158 2.48 -1.78 21.50
N SER A 159 2.91 -2.03 20.29
CA SER A 159 2.95 -1.05 19.20
C SER A 159 1.94 -1.42 18.14
N PHE A 160 1.34 -0.40 17.49
CA PHE A 160 0.30 -0.57 16.49
C PHE A 160 0.69 0.09 15.17
N TYR A 161 0.41 -0.59 14.07
CA TYR A 161 0.76 -0.19 12.70
C TYR A 161 -0.41 -0.42 11.76
N GLY A 162 -0.27 0.04 10.52
CA GLY A 162 -1.27 -0.18 9.48
C GLY A 162 -2.23 0.98 9.34
N LEU A 163 -3.53 0.68 9.24
CA LEU A 163 -4.61 1.65 9.06
C LEU A 163 -4.52 2.49 7.76
N GLY A 164 -3.60 2.15 6.85
CA GLY A 164 -3.40 2.85 5.59
C GLY A 164 -2.38 3.98 5.66
N GLN A 165 -2.51 4.93 4.73
CA GLN A 165 -1.65 6.11 4.60
C GLN A 165 -2.26 7.31 5.33
N HIS A 166 -1.50 7.94 6.23
CA HIS A 166 -1.90 9.19 6.90
C HIS A 166 -0.74 10.18 6.95
N GLN A 167 -1.00 11.46 6.70
CA GLN A 167 0.03 12.52 6.64
C GLN A 167 0.39 13.11 8.01
N ALA A 168 0.07 12.39 9.10
CA ALA A 168 0.47 12.79 10.45
C ALA A 168 1.98 12.63 10.72
N GLY A 169 2.70 11.85 9.89
CA GLY A 169 4.12 11.56 10.09
C GLY A 169 4.39 10.54 11.21
N VAL A 170 3.37 9.76 11.57
CA VAL A 170 3.41 8.76 12.63
C VAL A 170 3.59 7.37 12.02
N TRP A 171 4.54 6.60 12.54
CA TRP A 171 4.74 5.19 12.20
C TRP A 171 4.00 4.27 13.19
N ASN A 172 4.24 4.46 14.48
CA ASN A 172 3.65 3.64 15.54
C ASN A 172 2.47 4.39 16.18
N TYR A 173 1.29 3.87 16.02
CA TYR A 173 0.04 4.49 16.52
C TYR A 173 -0.22 4.27 18.03
N ARG A 174 0.77 3.79 18.80
CA ARG A 174 0.65 3.75 20.24
C ARG A 174 0.51 5.17 20.82
N GLY A 175 -0.55 5.42 21.56
CA GLY A 175 -0.88 6.73 22.11
C GLY A 175 -1.61 7.68 21.14
N GLU A 176 -2.00 7.19 19.97
CA GLU A 176 -2.60 7.98 18.90
C GLU A 176 -4.07 7.63 18.65
N ALA A 177 -4.73 8.47 17.88
CA ALA A 177 -6.04 8.19 17.29
C ALA A 177 -5.99 8.44 15.79
N VAL A 178 -6.67 7.59 15.01
CA VAL A 178 -6.74 7.66 13.56
C VAL A 178 -8.19 7.59 13.13
N ASP A 179 -8.64 8.57 12.36
CA ASP A 179 -9.93 8.53 11.69
C ASP A 179 -9.80 7.73 10.39
N ILE A 180 -10.59 6.67 10.28
CA ILE A 180 -10.64 5.78 9.13
C ILE A 180 -11.71 6.34 8.17
N SER A 181 -11.29 7.32 7.39
CA SER A 181 -12.08 8.00 6.37
C SER A 181 -11.17 8.36 5.20
N GLN A 182 -11.69 8.30 3.97
CA GLN A 182 -10.95 8.67 2.79
C GLN A 182 -10.91 10.19 2.62
N ASP A 183 -9.74 10.72 2.25
CA ASP A 183 -9.53 12.13 1.91
C ASP A 183 -8.34 12.23 0.95
N ASN A 184 -8.20 13.35 0.24
CA ASN A 184 -6.96 13.63 -0.50
C ASN A 184 -5.77 13.59 0.48
N THR A 185 -4.74 12.82 0.17
CA THR A 185 -3.55 12.52 1.00
C THR A 185 -3.74 11.49 2.12
N ASN A 186 -4.96 11.16 2.55
CA ASN A 186 -5.22 10.10 3.52
C ASN A 186 -5.97 8.93 2.87
N ILE A 187 -5.40 7.73 2.96
CA ILE A 187 -5.97 6.50 2.42
C ILE A 187 -6.16 5.54 3.58
N SER A 188 -7.40 5.34 3.99
CA SER A 188 -7.75 4.60 5.19
C SER A 188 -8.06 3.14 4.88
N ILE A 189 -7.38 2.22 5.56
CA ILE A 189 -7.57 0.78 5.48
C ILE A 189 -7.89 0.26 6.88
N PRO A 190 -9.03 -0.40 7.11
CA PRO A 190 -9.46 -0.82 8.44
C PRO A 190 -8.74 -2.11 8.89
N PHE A 191 -7.41 -2.13 8.77
CA PHE A 191 -6.55 -3.25 9.16
C PHE A 191 -5.41 -2.77 10.06
N LEU A 192 -5.51 -3.15 11.34
CA LEU A 192 -4.55 -2.86 12.40
C LEU A 192 -3.63 -4.06 12.62
N LEU A 193 -2.33 -3.80 12.77
CA LEU A 193 -1.35 -4.84 13.14
C LEU A 193 -0.67 -4.49 14.45
N SER A 194 -0.48 -5.52 15.27
CA SER A 194 0.17 -5.40 16.58
C SER A 194 1.57 -6.02 16.59
N SER A 195 2.49 -5.39 17.32
CA SER A 195 3.82 -5.98 17.63
C SER A 195 3.75 -7.31 18.38
N ASN A 196 2.60 -7.65 18.97
CA ASN A 196 2.35 -8.95 19.60
C ASN A 196 2.13 -10.10 18.59
N GLY A 197 2.13 -9.80 17.27
CA GLY A 197 2.03 -10.78 16.19
C GLY A 197 0.60 -11.15 15.83
N TYR A 198 -0.32 -10.23 15.93
CA TYR A 198 -1.68 -10.37 15.45
C TYR A 198 -2.13 -9.16 14.63
N GLY A 199 -3.21 -9.33 13.88
CA GLY A 199 -3.91 -8.24 13.20
C GLY A 199 -5.41 -8.29 13.49
N ILE A 200 -6.05 -7.12 13.41
CA ILE A 200 -7.50 -6.97 13.47
C ILE A 200 -7.95 -6.34 12.16
N PHE A 201 -8.67 -7.09 11.35
CA PHE A 201 -9.35 -6.58 10.19
C PHE A 201 -10.79 -6.23 10.58
N TRP A 202 -11.07 -4.94 10.68
CA TRP A 202 -12.37 -4.36 11.01
C TRP A 202 -13.25 -4.32 9.77
N ASN A 203 -14.15 -5.29 9.62
CA ASN A 203 -14.95 -5.50 8.42
C ASN A 203 -16.18 -4.58 8.35
N ASN A 204 -15.91 -3.27 8.28
CA ASN A 204 -16.92 -2.21 8.18
C ASN A 204 -16.48 -1.17 7.15
N SER A 205 -17.40 -0.71 6.30
CA SER A 205 -17.14 0.24 5.20
C SER A 205 -17.58 1.68 5.51
N SER A 206 -18.23 1.93 6.65
CA SER A 206 -18.56 3.28 7.09
C SER A 206 -17.33 4.01 7.63
N ARG A 207 -17.46 5.29 7.89
CA ARG A 207 -16.45 6.01 8.65
C ARG A 207 -16.26 5.33 10.00
N SER A 208 -15.00 5.11 10.36
CA SER A 208 -14.60 4.39 11.56
C SER A 208 -13.46 5.12 12.26
N ARG A 209 -13.14 4.72 13.47
CA ARG A 209 -12.07 5.32 14.23
C ARG A 209 -11.30 4.30 15.04
N PHE A 210 -9.97 4.37 14.98
CA PHE A 210 -9.04 3.77 15.91
C PHE A 210 -8.66 4.81 16.96
N ASN A 211 -8.59 4.41 18.26
CA ASN A 211 -8.17 5.30 19.32
C ASN A 211 -7.40 4.52 20.41
N ASN A 212 -6.13 4.86 20.61
CA ASN A 212 -5.27 4.35 21.68
C ASN A 212 -4.68 5.48 22.54
N ARG A 213 -5.32 6.65 22.58
CA ARG A 213 -4.83 7.77 23.41
C ARG A 213 -4.76 7.44 24.89
N PHE A 214 -5.58 6.49 25.34
CA PHE A 214 -5.42 5.85 26.63
C PHE A 214 -4.55 4.60 26.42
N LEU A 215 -3.29 4.68 26.82
CA LEU A 215 -2.25 3.67 26.50
C LEU A 215 -2.54 2.24 26.98
N ASN A 216 -3.48 2.07 27.91
CA ASN A 216 -3.95 0.78 28.42
C ASN A 216 -5.27 0.32 27.79
N ALA A 217 -5.75 1.01 26.77
CA ALA A 217 -7.02 0.71 26.10
C ALA A 217 -6.94 0.95 24.59
N LEU A 218 -7.64 0.13 23.85
CA LEU A 218 -7.86 0.26 22.43
C LEU A 218 -9.36 0.35 22.15
N TYR A 219 -9.77 1.35 21.37
CA TYR A 219 -11.13 1.51 20.90
C TYR A 219 -11.15 1.42 19.37
N LEU A 220 -12.06 0.63 18.84
CA LEU A 220 -12.45 0.64 17.44
C LEU A 220 -13.92 0.97 17.37
N SER A 221 -14.30 1.94 16.54
CA SER A 221 -15.71 2.32 16.38
C SER A 221 -16.08 2.58 14.92
N SER A 222 -17.36 2.45 14.59
CA SER A 222 -17.95 2.77 13.30
C SER A 222 -19.23 3.57 13.45
N GLU A 223 -19.40 4.60 12.62
CA GLU A 223 -20.59 5.48 12.66
C GLU A 223 -21.86 4.72 12.27
N VAL A 224 -21.74 3.75 11.35
CA VAL A 224 -22.88 2.98 10.83
C VAL A 224 -22.52 1.51 10.76
N ALA A 225 -23.33 0.65 11.42
CA ALA A 225 -23.16 -0.79 11.36
C ALA A 225 -24.52 -1.50 11.52
N ASP A 226 -24.71 -2.63 10.85
CA ASP A 226 -25.83 -3.54 11.08
C ASP A 226 -25.41 -4.72 11.96
N VAL A 227 -24.11 -4.98 12.00
CA VAL A 227 -23.44 -5.99 12.80
C VAL A 227 -22.02 -5.49 13.08
N LEU A 228 -21.52 -5.71 14.29
CA LEU A 228 -20.11 -5.55 14.57
C LEU A 228 -19.41 -6.81 14.06
N ASP A 229 -18.39 -6.65 13.22
CA ASP A 229 -17.75 -7.73 12.49
C ASP A 229 -16.25 -7.46 12.33
N TYR A 230 -15.42 -8.36 12.84
CA TYR A 230 -13.99 -8.29 12.63
C TYR A 230 -13.37 -9.68 12.50
N TYR A 231 -12.20 -9.72 11.87
CA TYR A 231 -11.35 -10.90 11.81
C TYR A 231 -10.13 -10.68 12.69
N PHE A 232 -9.86 -11.64 13.56
CA PHE A 232 -8.61 -11.75 14.30
C PHE A 232 -7.68 -12.67 13.51
N LEU A 233 -6.48 -12.15 13.16
CA LEU A 233 -5.48 -12.86 12.36
C LEU A 233 -4.21 -13.02 13.20
N TYR A 234 -3.73 -14.24 13.33
CA TYR A 234 -2.53 -14.54 14.10
C TYR A 234 -1.35 -14.95 13.22
N GLY A 235 -0.12 -14.59 13.59
CA GLY A 235 1.04 -14.87 12.74
C GLY A 235 2.17 -15.49 13.41
N PRO A 236 2.92 -15.49 14.35
CA PRO A 236 3.42 -14.31 15.07
C PRO A 236 4.23 -13.34 14.19
N GLU A 237 4.62 -13.77 12.99
CA GLU A 237 5.34 -12.93 12.04
C GLU A 237 4.36 -12.05 11.23
N PHE A 238 4.74 -10.80 10.97
CA PHE A 238 3.89 -9.85 10.23
C PHE A 238 3.49 -10.37 8.85
N ASP A 239 4.41 -11.03 8.15
CA ASP A 239 4.11 -11.57 6.81
C ASP A 239 2.98 -12.61 6.84
N LYS A 240 2.89 -13.43 7.91
CA LYS A 240 1.80 -14.40 8.06
C LYS A 240 0.46 -13.69 8.34
N VAL A 241 0.46 -12.64 9.16
CA VAL A 241 -0.72 -11.82 9.44
C VAL A 241 -1.21 -11.13 8.15
N ILE A 242 -0.30 -10.51 7.39
CA ILE A 242 -0.60 -9.87 6.11
C ILE A 242 -1.06 -10.89 5.06
N GLY A 243 -0.44 -12.08 5.03
CA GLY A 243 -0.85 -13.20 4.19
C GLY A 243 -2.30 -13.61 4.46
N GLY A 244 -2.69 -13.74 5.73
CA GLY A 244 -4.06 -14.01 6.15
C GLY A 244 -5.05 -12.92 5.70
N TYR A 245 -4.67 -11.63 5.82
CA TYR A 245 -5.48 -10.54 5.31
C TYR A 245 -5.67 -10.62 3.78
N ARG A 246 -4.62 -10.94 3.03
CA ARG A 246 -4.71 -11.12 1.56
C ARG A 246 -5.47 -12.39 1.17
N GLU A 247 -5.44 -13.41 1.99
CA GLU A 247 -6.30 -14.58 1.81
C GLU A 247 -7.78 -14.22 1.94
N LEU A 248 -8.15 -13.36 2.90
CA LEU A 248 -9.50 -12.84 3.06
C LEU A 248 -9.92 -11.94 1.89
N THR A 249 -9.06 -11.00 1.51
CA THR A 249 -9.43 -9.86 0.66
C THR A 249 -8.93 -9.95 -0.77
N GLY A 250 -8.16 -10.97 -1.10
CA GLY A 250 -7.57 -11.24 -2.42
C GLY A 250 -6.11 -10.81 -2.54
N ALA A 251 -5.33 -11.61 -3.26
CA ALA A 251 -3.94 -11.32 -3.58
C ALA A 251 -3.82 -10.23 -4.67
N PRO A 252 -2.77 -9.41 -4.65
CA PRO A 252 -2.48 -8.47 -5.73
C PRO A 252 -2.02 -9.24 -6.98
N PRO A 253 -2.49 -8.91 -8.19
CA PRO A 253 -1.94 -9.48 -9.42
C PRO A 253 -0.55 -8.92 -9.70
N LEU A 254 0.22 -9.64 -10.51
CA LEU A 254 1.50 -9.16 -11.01
C LEU A 254 1.29 -8.12 -12.11
N PHE A 255 1.95 -6.98 -12.02
CA PHE A 255 1.94 -5.97 -13.08
C PHE A 255 2.85 -6.35 -14.24
N GLY A 256 2.68 -5.71 -15.39
CA GLY A 256 3.66 -5.72 -16.47
C GLY A 256 5.03 -5.24 -15.94
N LYS A 257 6.12 -5.84 -16.40
CA LYS A 257 7.47 -5.52 -15.92
C LYS A 257 7.81 -4.03 -16.08
N TRP A 258 7.29 -3.41 -17.13
CA TRP A 258 7.41 -1.97 -17.40
C TRP A 258 6.89 -1.08 -16.27
N ALA A 259 5.88 -1.53 -15.51
CA ALA A 259 5.31 -0.76 -14.40
C ALA A 259 6.32 -0.53 -13.26
N TYR A 260 7.31 -1.38 -13.11
CA TYR A 260 8.37 -1.26 -12.09
C TYR A 260 9.54 -0.38 -12.53
N GLY A 261 9.59 0.05 -13.79
CA GLY A 261 10.49 1.06 -14.31
C GLY A 261 10.10 2.48 -13.88
N PHE A 262 10.69 3.48 -14.51
CA PHE A 262 10.47 4.89 -14.19
C PHE A 262 9.21 5.45 -14.89
N TRP A 263 8.45 6.26 -14.16
CA TRP A 263 7.26 6.97 -14.60
C TRP A 263 7.50 8.47 -14.68
N GLN A 264 7.62 9.02 -15.89
CA GLN A 264 7.70 10.45 -16.12
C GLN A 264 6.31 11.07 -16.12
N CYS A 265 6.05 11.96 -15.19
CA CYS A 265 4.81 12.71 -15.11
C CYS A 265 5.08 14.17 -14.71
N LYS A 266 4.19 15.05 -15.08
CA LYS A 266 4.08 16.43 -14.59
C LYS A 266 2.60 16.86 -14.62
N ASN A 267 2.27 17.99 -13.99
CA ASN A 267 0.91 18.49 -13.88
C ASN A 267 0.13 18.37 -15.21
N LYS A 268 0.74 18.77 -16.35
CA LYS A 268 0.15 18.60 -17.67
C LYS A 268 1.18 18.70 -18.78
N TYR A 269 0.93 18.01 -19.88
CA TYR A 269 1.47 18.32 -21.20
C TYR A 269 0.39 19.12 -21.94
N ASN A 270 0.76 20.29 -22.47
CA ASN A 270 -0.25 21.17 -23.08
C ASN A 270 -0.70 20.67 -24.45
N THR A 271 0.16 19.93 -25.15
CA THR A 271 -0.11 19.41 -26.51
C THR A 271 0.48 18.01 -26.69
N GLN A 272 -0.03 17.30 -27.68
CA GLN A 272 0.54 16.05 -28.19
C GLN A 272 2.03 16.21 -28.57
N GLU A 273 2.39 17.32 -29.22
CA GLU A 273 3.76 17.62 -29.62
C GLU A 273 4.69 17.76 -28.39
N GLU A 274 4.24 18.45 -27.33
CA GLU A 274 5.00 18.58 -26.07
C GLU A 274 5.24 17.20 -25.43
N LEU A 275 4.20 16.37 -25.35
CA LEU A 275 4.29 15.03 -24.76
C LEU A 275 5.27 14.15 -25.53
N LEU A 276 5.13 14.08 -26.86
CA LEU A 276 6.02 13.31 -27.73
C LEU A 276 7.46 13.86 -27.70
N GLY A 277 7.61 15.18 -27.66
CA GLY A 277 8.93 15.84 -27.55
C GLY A 277 9.68 15.47 -26.29
N VAL A 278 8.96 15.33 -25.16
CA VAL A 278 9.56 14.85 -23.91
C VAL A 278 9.96 13.37 -24.01
N ALA A 279 9.10 12.51 -24.54
CA ALA A 279 9.40 11.10 -24.75
C ALA A 279 10.65 10.89 -25.65
N HIS A 280 10.69 11.56 -26.80
CA HIS A 280 11.81 11.49 -27.73
C HIS A 280 13.11 12.01 -27.08
N LYS A 281 13.03 13.07 -26.26
CA LYS A 281 14.21 13.62 -25.59
C LYS A 281 14.77 12.68 -24.52
N TYR A 282 13.94 11.89 -23.83
CA TYR A 282 14.42 10.81 -22.94
C TYR A 282 15.28 9.81 -23.72
N ARG A 283 14.81 9.33 -24.86
CA ARG A 283 15.58 8.40 -25.72
C ARG A 283 16.84 9.04 -26.27
N GLN A 284 16.76 10.30 -26.74
CA GLN A 284 17.93 11.04 -27.24
C GLN A 284 19.02 11.22 -26.18
N LEU A 285 18.62 11.38 -24.91
CA LEU A 285 19.54 11.56 -23.78
C LEU A 285 19.97 10.23 -23.14
N HIS A 286 19.49 9.09 -23.65
CA HIS A 286 19.75 7.76 -23.10
C HIS A 286 19.40 7.66 -21.61
N ILE A 287 18.31 8.31 -21.18
CA ILE A 287 17.81 8.25 -19.81
C ILE A 287 16.77 7.12 -19.73
N PRO A 288 16.93 6.17 -18.79
CA PRO A 288 15.99 5.09 -18.63
C PRO A 288 14.58 5.59 -18.33
N VAL A 289 13.58 5.06 -19.04
CA VAL A 289 12.15 5.34 -18.77
C VAL A 289 11.27 4.35 -19.52
N ASP A 290 10.25 3.80 -18.86
CA ASP A 290 9.22 2.99 -19.52
C ASP A 290 7.95 3.77 -19.77
N ASN A 291 7.62 4.75 -18.93
CA ASN A 291 6.25 5.25 -18.84
C ASN A 291 6.19 6.77 -18.91
N ILE A 292 5.23 7.28 -19.69
CA ILE A 292 4.85 8.68 -19.68
C ILE A 292 3.37 8.82 -19.30
N VAL A 293 3.04 9.87 -18.53
CA VAL A 293 1.72 10.02 -17.94
C VAL A 293 1.09 11.32 -18.36
N GLN A 294 -0.06 11.25 -19.05
CA GLN A 294 -0.90 12.40 -19.37
C GLN A 294 -1.94 12.62 -18.28
N ASP A 295 -1.84 13.72 -17.57
CA ASP A 295 -2.79 14.12 -16.54
C ASP A 295 -4.08 14.69 -17.16
N TRP A 296 -5.01 15.15 -16.33
CA TRP A 296 -6.40 15.51 -16.62
C TRP A 296 -6.64 16.49 -17.80
N PHE A 297 -5.65 17.12 -18.36
CA PHE A 297 -5.77 18.20 -19.35
C PHE A 297 -5.90 17.74 -20.83
N TRP A 298 -6.21 16.47 -21.07
CA TRP A 298 -6.29 15.91 -22.44
C TRP A 298 -7.65 16.07 -23.11
N TRP A 299 -8.74 16.15 -22.34
CA TRP A 299 -10.10 16.25 -22.87
C TRP A 299 -10.51 17.67 -23.26
N TYR A 300 -11.49 17.75 -24.16
CA TYR A 300 -12.10 19.02 -24.52
C TYR A 300 -12.90 19.61 -23.34
N THR A 301 -13.65 18.76 -22.64
CA THR A 301 -14.44 19.13 -21.46
C THR A 301 -14.30 18.02 -20.42
N MET A 302 -14.10 18.39 -19.17
CA MET A 302 -13.92 17.45 -18.05
C MET A 302 -15.05 16.42 -17.99
N GLY A 303 -14.68 15.14 -17.88
CA GLY A 303 -15.61 14.01 -17.83
C GLY A 303 -16.21 13.59 -19.17
N GLU A 304 -16.00 14.35 -20.27
CA GLU A 304 -16.31 13.87 -21.61
C GLU A 304 -15.06 13.14 -22.17
N PRO A 305 -15.12 11.83 -22.44
CA PRO A 305 -13.94 11.06 -22.87
C PRO A 305 -13.61 11.31 -24.36
N VAL A 306 -13.36 12.56 -24.68
CA VAL A 306 -13.02 13.03 -26.03
C VAL A 306 -11.80 13.93 -25.96
N PHE A 307 -10.74 13.56 -26.70
CA PHE A 307 -9.54 14.39 -26.80
C PHE A 307 -9.86 15.76 -27.39
N ASP A 308 -9.27 16.79 -26.83
CA ASP A 308 -9.25 18.11 -27.45
C ASP A 308 -8.38 18.10 -28.71
N LYS A 309 -9.01 18.05 -29.85
CA LYS A 309 -8.33 17.94 -31.17
C LYS A 309 -7.44 19.13 -31.49
N THR A 310 -7.61 20.26 -30.82
CA THR A 310 -6.72 21.42 -31.03
C THR A 310 -5.37 21.21 -30.36
N ARG A 311 -5.35 20.43 -29.30
CA ARG A 311 -4.15 20.10 -28.52
C ARG A 311 -3.61 18.71 -28.82
N TYR A 312 -4.48 17.76 -29.08
CA TYR A 312 -4.19 16.36 -29.38
C TYR A 312 -4.87 15.99 -30.71
N PRO A 313 -4.30 16.39 -31.87
CA PRO A 313 -4.94 16.22 -33.15
C PRO A 313 -5.06 14.76 -33.59
N ASP A 314 -4.11 13.89 -33.21
CA ASP A 314 -4.06 12.47 -33.57
C ASP A 314 -3.67 11.58 -32.37
N PRO A 315 -4.62 11.30 -31.46
CA PRO A 315 -4.32 10.43 -30.31
C PRO A 315 -3.90 9.01 -30.68
N PRO A 316 -4.47 8.32 -31.68
CA PRO A 316 -3.98 7.01 -32.09
C PRO A 316 -2.53 7.04 -32.58
N GLY A 317 -2.17 8.02 -33.42
CA GLY A 317 -0.80 8.21 -33.88
C GLY A 317 0.18 8.56 -32.75
N MET A 318 -0.28 9.32 -31.76
CA MET A 318 0.50 9.60 -30.54
C MET A 318 0.83 8.32 -29.77
N VAL A 319 -0.15 7.44 -29.55
CA VAL A 319 0.08 6.16 -28.86
C VAL A 319 0.98 5.25 -29.68
N GLU A 320 0.80 5.19 -30.99
CA GLU A 320 1.66 4.40 -31.89
C GLU A 320 3.12 4.90 -31.86
N ASP A 321 3.34 6.21 -31.86
CA ASP A 321 4.69 6.80 -31.77
C ASP A 321 5.35 6.45 -30.42
N LEU A 322 4.61 6.58 -29.31
CA LEU A 322 5.10 6.18 -27.99
C LEU A 322 5.50 4.71 -27.95
N HIS A 323 4.64 3.81 -28.46
CA HIS A 323 4.94 2.37 -28.49
C HIS A 323 6.14 2.06 -29.40
N LYS A 324 6.32 2.72 -30.54
CA LYS A 324 7.51 2.59 -31.40
C LYS A 324 8.79 3.00 -30.68
N ASN A 325 8.68 3.94 -29.74
CA ASN A 325 9.77 4.40 -28.90
C ASN A 325 9.84 3.66 -27.56
N ASN A 326 9.13 2.54 -27.41
CA ASN A 326 9.07 1.69 -26.21
C ASN A 326 8.63 2.45 -24.94
N PHE A 327 7.65 3.33 -25.07
CA PHE A 327 6.93 3.95 -23.97
C PHE A 327 5.55 3.32 -23.78
N HIS A 328 5.14 3.20 -22.54
CA HIS A 328 3.76 2.95 -22.13
C HIS A 328 3.10 4.25 -21.73
N LEU A 329 1.83 4.42 -22.09
CA LEU A 329 1.05 5.62 -21.77
C LEU A 329 0.01 5.33 -20.70
N MET A 330 0.07 6.12 -19.61
CA MET A 330 -1.01 6.25 -18.64
C MET A 330 -1.77 7.55 -18.89
N ILE A 331 -3.08 7.52 -18.69
CA ILE A 331 -3.91 8.72 -18.77
C ILE A 331 -4.84 8.86 -17.57
N SER A 332 -5.08 10.11 -17.14
CA SER A 332 -5.98 10.43 -16.04
C SER A 332 -7.45 10.32 -16.49
N PHE A 333 -8.27 9.63 -15.69
CA PHE A 333 -9.72 9.52 -15.90
C PHE A 333 -10.45 9.69 -14.57
N TRP A 334 -11.42 10.62 -14.52
CA TRP A 334 -12.09 11.04 -13.30
C TRP A 334 -13.51 10.44 -13.19
N PRO A 335 -14.05 10.26 -11.98
CA PRO A 335 -15.41 9.77 -11.77
C PRO A 335 -16.50 10.85 -11.90
N TYR A 336 -16.15 12.04 -12.36
CA TYR A 336 -17.02 13.20 -12.45
C TYR A 336 -17.30 13.59 -13.90
N PHE A 337 -18.55 13.96 -14.16
CA PHE A 337 -19.05 14.30 -15.50
C PHE A 337 -19.72 15.68 -15.47
N ARG A 338 -19.38 16.52 -16.47
CA ARG A 338 -19.86 17.89 -16.55
C ARG A 338 -21.21 17.98 -17.21
N PRO A 339 -22.22 18.74 -16.65
CA PRO A 339 -23.49 19.03 -17.30
C PRO A 339 -23.32 19.66 -18.68
N GLY A 340 -24.21 19.31 -19.61
CA GLY A 340 -24.18 19.79 -20.99
C GLY A 340 -23.27 18.99 -21.90
N THR A 341 -22.66 17.90 -21.43
CA THR A 341 -21.98 16.91 -22.28
C THR A 341 -22.91 15.75 -22.59
N LYS A 342 -22.70 15.11 -23.74
CA LYS A 342 -23.49 13.95 -24.17
C LYS A 342 -23.40 12.80 -23.14
N THR A 343 -22.22 12.56 -22.60
CA THR A 343 -21.98 11.53 -21.59
C THR A 343 -22.76 11.80 -20.31
N TYR A 344 -22.74 13.06 -19.82
CA TYR A 344 -23.51 13.45 -18.64
C TYR A 344 -25.02 13.22 -18.86
N GLU A 345 -25.56 13.70 -19.98
CA GLU A 345 -27.00 13.60 -20.26
C GLU A 345 -27.47 12.15 -20.36
N ASP A 346 -26.65 11.25 -20.94
CA ASP A 346 -26.96 9.81 -21.03
C ASP A 346 -26.90 9.14 -19.64
N MET A 347 -25.89 9.46 -18.83
CA MET A 347 -25.77 8.94 -17.48
C MET A 347 -26.87 9.45 -16.55
N ASP A 348 -27.21 10.73 -16.63
CA ASP A 348 -28.30 11.34 -15.84
C ASP A 348 -29.64 10.71 -16.16
N LYS A 349 -29.94 10.54 -17.42
CA LYS A 349 -31.16 9.85 -17.90
C LYS A 349 -31.29 8.41 -17.42
N ARG A 350 -30.16 7.73 -17.19
CA ARG A 350 -30.11 6.37 -16.66
C ARG A 350 -30.10 6.30 -15.14
N GLY A 351 -29.99 7.43 -14.44
CA GLY A 351 -29.87 7.48 -12.98
C GLY A 351 -28.54 6.92 -12.49
N PHE A 352 -27.45 7.20 -13.19
CA PHE A 352 -26.11 6.69 -12.87
C PHE A 352 -25.27 7.64 -12.00
N PHE A 353 -25.86 8.68 -11.44
CA PHE A 353 -25.17 9.58 -10.52
C PHE A 353 -25.64 9.40 -9.08
N ILE A 354 -24.67 9.41 -8.13
CA ILE A 354 -24.94 9.49 -6.71
C ILE A 354 -25.40 10.89 -6.38
N ASP A 355 -24.68 11.91 -6.85
CA ASP A 355 -24.93 13.31 -6.57
C ASP A 355 -24.43 14.20 -7.71
N LYS A 356 -24.90 15.47 -7.70
CA LYS A 356 -24.51 16.54 -8.61
C LYS A 356 -23.89 17.65 -7.76
N THR A 357 -22.59 17.51 -7.49
CA THR A 357 -21.86 18.37 -6.55
C THR A 357 -20.77 19.19 -7.24
N LYS A 358 -20.25 20.18 -6.54
CA LYS A 358 -19.04 20.89 -6.94
C LYS A 358 -17.79 20.10 -6.52
N VAL A 359 -16.85 19.97 -7.43
CA VAL A 359 -15.59 19.27 -7.23
C VAL A 359 -14.47 20.29 -7.03
N GLY A 360 -14.10 20.53 -5.77
CA GLY A 360 -13.00 21.41 -5.40
C GLY A 360 -13.08 22.85 -5.94
N ALA A 361 -12.15 23.67 -5.52
CA ALA A 361 -12.10 25.10 -5.92
C ALA A 361 -11.83 25.34 -7.42
N PHE A 362 -11.32 24.33 -8.14
CA PHE A 362 -10.95 24.44 -9.54
C PHE A 362 -12.12 24.21 -10.51
N HIS A 363 -13.25 23.70 -10.04
CA HIS A 363 -14.39 23.34 -10.85
C HIS A 363 -15.70 23.93 -10.27
N PRO A 364 -16.01 25.21 -10.54
CA PRO A 364 -17.17 25.90 -9.97
C PRO A 364 -18.51 25.36 -10.48
N ALA A 365 -18.53 24.55 -11.55
CA ALA A 365 -19.75 23.93 -12.07
C ALA A 365 -20.10 22.68 -11.24
N GLN A 366 -21.39 22.45 -11.01
CA GLN A 366 -21.86 21.17 -10.48
C GLN A 366 -21.52 20.05 -11.45
N MET A 367 -20.95 18.97 -10.92
CA MET A 367 -20.58 17.77 -11.69
C MET A 367 -21.44 16.60 -11.23
N GLY A 368 -21.72 15.65 -12.10
CA GLY A 368 -22.30 14.36 -11.72
C GLY A 368 -21.22 13.39 -11.26
N LEU A 369 -21.27 12.95 -10.00
CA LEU A 369 -20.46 11.85 -9.48
C LEU A 369 -21.14 10.53 -9.87
N TYR A 370 -20.45 9.66 -10.63
CA TYR A 370 -21.05 8.39 -11.01
C TYR A 370 -21.24 7.45 -9.82
N ASP A 371 -22.30 6.64 -9.87
CA ASP A 371 -22.58 5.65 -8.82
C ASP A 371 -21.77 4.37 -9.03
N ALA A 372 -20.60 4.29 -8.43
CA ALA A 372 -19.74 3.12 -8.47
C ALA A 372 -20.37 1.87 -7.82
N PHE A 373 -21.43 2.02 -7.04
CA PHE A 373 -22.16 0.91 -6.42
C PHE A 373 -23.19 0.28 -7.36
N ASN A 374 -23.58 0.99 -8.42
CA ASN A 374 -24.47 0.48 -9.46
C ASN A 374 -23.70 -0.35 -10.50
N PRO A 375 -23.99 -1.67 -10.64
CA PRO A 375 -23.28 -2.52 -11.61
C PRO A 375 -23.36 -2.01 -13.06
N GLU A 376 -24.50 -1.45 -13.47
CA GLU A 376 -24.67 -0.94 -14.84
C GLU A 376 -23.92 0.37 -15.05
N ALA A 377 -23.82 1.23 -14.02
CA ALA A 377 -22.98 2.41 -14.10
C ALA A 377 -21.49 2.06 -14.17
N ARG A 378 -21.02 1.00 -13.45
CA ARG A 378 -19.65 0.49 -13.58
C ARG A 378 -19.34 -0.01 -14.99
N LYS A 379 -20.25 -0.79 -15.59
CA LYS A 379 -20.09 -1.26 -16.98
C LYS A 379 -20.04 -0.08 -17.96
N TYR A 380 -20.89 0.92 -17.74
CA TYR A 380 -20.92 2.12 -18.56
C TYR A 380 -19.62 2.92 -18.43
N TYR A 381 -19.12 3.11 -17.20
CA TYR A 381 -17.86 3.79 -16.92
C TYR A 381 -16.67 3.13 -17.62
N TRP A 382 -16.55 1.78 -17.51
CA TRP A 382 -15.54 1.05 -18.27
C TRP A 382 -15.73 1.19 -19.79
N ASN A 383 -16.95 1.09 -20.29
CA ASN A 383 -17.19 1.21 -21.72
C ASN A 383 -16.75 2.58 -22.29
N LEU A 384 -16.88 3.65 -21.53
CA LEU A 384 -16.34 4.95 -21.92
C LEU A 384 -14.82 4.89 -22.07
N MET A 385 -14.11 4.31 -21.12
CA MET A 385 -12.66 4.13 -21.13
C MET A 385 -12.21 3.20 -22.27
N ASP A 386 -12.92 2.10 -22.47
CA ASP A 386 -12.62 1.15 -23.54
C ASP A 386 -12.70 1.79 -24.92
N GLN A 387 -13.83 2.47 -25.22
CA GLN A 387 -14.07 3.05 -26.53
C GLN A 387 -13.14 4.22 -26.84
N ALA A 388 -12.86 5.08 -25.85
CA ALA A 388 -12.09 6.30 -26.07
C ALA A 388 -10.58 6.11 -25.98
N LEU A 389 -10.13 5.16 -25.14
CA LEU A 389 -8.74 5.06 -24.70
C LEU A 389 -8.14 3.66 -24.92
N PHE A 390 -8.76 2.59 -24.42
CA PHE A 390 -8.17 1.25 -24.51
C PHE A 390 -8.02 0.79 -25.97
N LYS A 391 -9.03 1.04 -26.81
CA LYS A 391 -9.02 0.66 -28.24
C LYS A 391 -7.97 1.38 -29.08
N ILE A 392 -7.50 2.55 -28.65
CA ILE A 392 -6.38 3.23 -29.33
C ILE A 392 -5.01 2.78 -28.79
N GLY A 393 -4.98 1.82 -27.82
CA GLY A 393 -3.75 1.19 -27.37
C GLY A 393 -3.27 1.59 -25.98
N LEU A 394 -4.03 2.35 -25.21
CA LEU A 394 -3.61 2.81 -23.87
C LEU A 394 -3.19 1.65 -22.96
N ASP A 395 -2.22 1.88 -22.06
CA ASP A 395 -1.56 0.82 -21.30
C ASP A 395 -1.93 0.83 -19.81
N ALA A 396 -2.22 1.99 -19.23
CA ALA A 396 -2.45 2.14 -17.81
C ALA A 396 -3.47 3.24 -17.47
N TRP A 397 -4.04 3.18 -16.27
CA TRP A 397 -5.13 4.03 -15.82
C TRP A 397 -4.73 4.85 -14.60
N TRP A 398 -4.93 6.15 -14.64
CA TRP A 398 -4.86 7.00 -13.46
C TRP A 398 -6.27 7.40 -13.05
N LEU A 399 -6.77 6.80 -11.98
CA LEU A 399 -8.07 7.09 -11.41
C LEU A 399 -7.91 8.11 -10.29
N ASP A 400 -8.02 9.37 -10.65
CA ASP A 400 -7.93 10.48 -9.72
C ASP A 400 -9.27 10.76 -9.05
N THR A 401 -9.28 11.51 -7.94
CA THR A 401 -10.47 11.93 -7.19
C THR A 401 -11.37 10.78 -6.70
N THR A 402 -10.78 9.64 -6.37
CA THR A 402 -11.50 8.42 -5.99
C THR A 402 -11.87 8.29 -4.51
N GLU A 403 -11.68 9.29 -3.67
CA GLU A 403 -12.12 9.33 -2.26
C GLU A 403 -13.65 9.31 -2.06
N PRO A 404 -14.56 9.94 -2.81
CA PRO A 404 -14.47 10.96 -3.85
C PRO A 404 -14.26 12.38 -3.30
N GLU A 405 -13.46 13.19 -4.00
CA GLU A 405 -13.17 14.56 -3.62
C GLU A 405 -14.37 15.48 -3.78
N THR A 406 -14.58 16.36 -2.80
CA THR A 406 -15.60 17.41 -2.83
C THR A 406 -15.01 18.77 -2.48
N GLU A 407 -15.78 19.87 -2.70
CA GLU A 407 -15.36 21.23 -2.33
C GLU A 407 -15.14 21.35 -0.82
N ASP A 408 -15.98 20.69 -0.03
CA ASP A 408 -15.84 20.55 1.41
C ASP A 408 -15.14 19.21 1.73
N ARG A 409 -13.86 19.28 2.06
CA ARG A 409 -13.03 18.11 2.39
C ARG A 409 -13.47 17.41 3.67
N GLU A 410 -14.19 18.10 4.56
CA GLU A 410 -14.68 17.53 5.82
C GLU A 410 -15.92 16.66 5.60
N THR A 411 -16.68 16.94 4.53
CA THR A 411 -17.92 16.24 4.23
C THR A 411 -17.73 15.23 3.12
N ASN A 412 -17.56 13.95 3.48
CA ASN A 412 -17.61 12.87 2.50
C ASN A 412 -19.02 12.80 1.89
N ILE A 413 -19.13 13.07 0.59
CA ILE A 413 -20.41 13.14 -0.15
C ILE A 413 -21.26 11.88 -0.01
N LEU A 414 -20.64 10.71 0.17
CA LEU A 414 -21.35 9.45 0.35
C LEU A 414 -22.14 9.44 1.67
N VAL A 415 -21.60 10.08 2.72
CA VAL A 415 -22.24 10.07 4.04
C VAL A 415 -23.64 10.68 4.02
N THR A 416 -23.89 11.68 3.19
CA THR A 416 -25.14 12.43 3.13
C THR A 416 -26.07 11.98 2.00
N ASN A 417 -25.62 11.12 1.09
CA ASN A 417 -26.35 10.75 -0.10
C ASN A 417 -26.74 9.27 -0.14
N LYS A 418 -27.69 8.94 -1.00
CA LYS A 418 -28.05 7.56 -1.32
C LYS A 418 -27.26 7.06 -2.53
N THR A 419 -26.79 5.83 -2.46
CA THR A 419 -26.19 5.07 -3.55
C THR A 419 -27.19 4.04 -4.08
N PHE A 420 -26.84 3.31 -5.12
CA PHE A 420 -27.62 2.17 -5.60
C PHE A 420 -27.86 1.11 -4.49
N LEU A 421 -26.92 0.98 -3.55
CA LEU A 421 -27.03 0.02 -2.42
C LEU A 421 -27.81 0.60 -1.21
N GLY A 422 -28.33 1.81 -1.29
CA GLY A 422 -29.05 2.48 -0.21
C GLY A 422 -28.25 3.59 0.45
N ASN A 423 -28.31 3.71 1.78
CA ASN A 423 -27.67 4.77 2.54
C ASN A 423 -26.15 4.79 2.36
N GLY A 424 -25.61 5.82 1.74
CA GLY A 424 -24.21 5.92 1.39
C GLY A 424 -23.26 5.98 2.59
N ALA A 425 -23.74 6.43 3.76
CA ALA A 425 -22.92 6.40 4.98
C ALA A 425 -22.42 5.01 5.37
N ARG A 426 -23.13 3.92 4.96
CA ARG A 426 -22.70 2.52 5.16
C ARG A 426 -21.47 2.17 4.33
N TYR A 427 -21.23 2.88 3.23
CA TYR A 427 -20.25 2.58 2.19
C TYR A 427 -19.24 3.71 1.98
N ALA A 428 -19.14 4.64 2.95
CA ALA A 428 -18.40 5.89 2.82
C ALA A 428 -16.93 5.73 2.39
N ASN A 429 -16.29 4.61 2.75
CA ASN A 429 -14.89 4.32 2.40
C ASN A 429 -14.73 3.43 1.16
N MET A 430 -15.81 2.90 0.58
CA MET A 430 -15.72 1.79 -0.38
C MET A 430 -15.70 2.24 -1.85
N PHE A 431 -15.90 3.51 -2.15
CA PHE A 431 -15.96 4.03 -3.51
C PHE A 431 -14.70 3.68 -4.35
N PRO A 432 -13.46 3.84 -3.83
CA PRO A 432 -12.25 3.50 -4.59
C PRO A 432 -12.15 2.02 -4.93
N LEU A 433 -12.59 1.13 -4.01
CA LEU A 433 -12.64 -0.31 -4.29
C LEU A 433 -13.58 -0.64 -5.45
N MET A 434 -14.77 -0.01 -5.47
CA MET A 434 -15.77 -0.27 -6.50
C MET A 434 -15.35 0.31 -7.85
N THR A 435 -14.73 1.49 -7.87
CA THR A 435 -14.22 2.13 -9.08
C THR A 435 -13.04 1.37 -9.68
N THR A 436 -12.05 0.97 -8.87
CA THR A 436 -10.93 0.15 -9.35
C THR A 436 -11.39 -1.22 -9.83
N SER A 437 -12.43 -1.81 -9.19
CA SER A 437 -13.04 -3.07 -9.62
C SER A 437 -13.70 -2.95 -11.01
N ALA A 438 -14.37 -1.80 -11.30
CA ALA A 438 -14.99 -1.56 -12.61
C ALA A 438 -13.94 -1.60 -13.74
N VAL A 439 -12.79 -0.94 -13.52
CA VAL A 439 -11.71 -0.87 -14.53
C VAL A 439 -10.98 -2.20 -14.64
N TYR A 440 -10.63 -2.83 -13.52
CA TYR A 440 -9.95 -4.13 -13.51
C TYR A 440 -10.75 -5.20 -14.23
N GLN A 441 -12.01 -5.40 -13.82
CA GLN A 441 -12.89 -6.40 -14.44
C GLN A 441 -13.19 -6.10 -15.90
N GLY A 442 -13.37 -4.82 -16.22
CA GLY A 442 -13.60 -4.36 -17.57
C GLY A 442 -12.44 -4.69 -18.50
N GLN A 443 -11.22 -4.31 -18.16
CA GLN A 443 -10.04 -4.60 -18.98
C GLN A 443 -9.74 -6.11 -19.05
N ARG A 444 -9.85 -6.85 -17.93
CA ARG A 444 -9.69 -8.31 -17.93
C ARG A 444 -10.66 -9.00 -18.87
N SER A 445 -11.88 -8.48 -18.97
CA SER A 445 -12.89 -9.01 -19.92
C SER A 445 -12.60 -8.64 -21.37
N ALA A 446 -11.92 -7.51 -21.60
CA ALA A 446 -11.61 -7.02 -22.94
C ALA A 446 -10.33 -7.64 -23.52
N SER A 447 -9.33 -7.97 -22.69
CA SER A 447 -8.04 -8.49 -23.14
C SER A 447 -7.30 -9.27 -22.05
N ASP A 448 -6.61 -10.34 -22.44
CA ASP A 448 -5.65 -11.10 -21.62
C ASP A 448 -4.18 -10.80 -21.99
N LYS A 449 -3.95 -9.87 -22.94
CA LYS A 449 -2.61 -9.56 -23.47
C LYS A 449 -1.86 -8.48 -22.70
N LYS A 450 -2.59 -7.59 -22.01
CA LYS A 450 -2.02 -6.49 -21.22
C LYS A 450 -2.47 -6.64 -19.77
N ARG A 451 -1.53 -6.66 -18.84
CA ARG A 451 -1.82 -6.64 -17.39
C ARG A 451 -2.40 -5.30 -16.99
N VAL A 452 -3.45 -5.36 -16.19
CA VAL A 452 -4.08 -4.15 -15.65
C VAL A 452 -3.11 -3.45 -14.71
N PHE A 453 -2.89 -2.17 -14.92
CA PHE A 453 -2.23 -1.28 -13.98
C PHE A 453 -3.10 -0.05 -13.72
N ILE A 454 -3.47 0.15 -12.48
CA ILE A 454 -4.27 1.29 -12.02
C ILE A 454 -3.45 2.07 -11.00
N LEU A 455 -3.33 3.39 -11.17
CA LEU A 455 -2.91 4.32 -10.15
C LEU A 455 -4.15 5.04 -9.65
N SER A 456 -4.55 4.81 -8.40
CA SER A 456 -5.75 5.40 -7.79
C SER A 456 -5.36 6.34 -6.65
N ARG A 457 -6.02 7.52 -6.53
CA ARG A 457 -5.71 8.45 -5.44
C ARG A 457 -6.15 7.92 -4.08
N SER A 458 -7.12 7.03 -4.07
CA SER A 458 -7.60 6.39 -2.86
C SER A 458 -7.71 4.88 -3.02
N ALA A 459 -7.78 4.17 -1.90
CA ALA A 459 -8.01 2.73 -1.84
C ALA A 459 -8.81 2.35 -0.59
N PHE A 460 -9.37 1.16 -0.60
CA PHE A 460 -9.95 0.55 0.59
C PHE A 460 -9.58 -0.93 0.66
N ALA A 461 -9.95 -1.61 1.75
CA ALA A 461 -9.63 -3.03 1.94
C ALA A 461 -10.03 -3.87 0.73
N GLY A 462 -9.09 -4.64 0.19
CA GLY A 462 -9.29 -5.44 -1.02
C GLY A 462 -8.93 -4.77 -2.35
N ALA A 463 -8.60 -3.47 -2.38
CA ALA A 463 -8.24 -2.77 -3.62
C ALA A 463 -6.99 -3.35 -4.29
N GLN A 464 -6.09 -3.99 -3.54
CA GLN A 464 -4.90 -4.64 -4.09
C GLN A 464 -5.24 -5.71 -5.13
N ARG A 465 -6.37 -6.43 -5.00
CA ARG A 465 -6.80 -7.46 -5.95
C ARG A 465 -7.20 -6.93 -7.33
N ASN A 466 -7.45 -5.62 -7.42
CA ASN A 466 -7.85 -4.94 -8.65
C ASN A 466 -6.66 -4.40 -9.46
N GLY A 467 -5.43 -4.83 -9.21
CA GLY A 467 -4.26 -4.29 -9.89
C GLY A 467 -4.05 -2.80 -9.62
N ALA A 468 -4.42 -2.36 -8.42
CA ALA A 468 -4.35 -0.96 -8.01
C ALA A 468 -3.12 -0.68 -7.15
N ALA A 469 -2.39 0.36 -7.54
CA ALA A 469 -1.40 1.07 -6.76
C ALA A 469 -1.96 2.43 -6.36
N VAL A 470 -1.34 3.08 -5.37
CA VAL A 470 -1.72 4.43 -4.94
C VAL A 470 -0.51 5.35 -4.84
N TRP A 471 -0.79 6.65 -4.71
CA TRP A 471 0.24 7.63 -4.37
C TRP A 471 -0.17 8.45 -3.14
N SER A 472 0.75 9.26 -2.66
CA SER A 472 0.58 10.03 -1.42
C SER A 472 -0.44 11.18 -1.49
N GLY A 473 -1.09 11.40 -2.64
CA GLY A 473 -1.99 12.53 -2.86
C GLY A 473 -1.24 13.85 -3.08
N ASP A 474 -1.95 14.97 -3.00
CA ASP A 474 -1.45 16.31 -3.34
C ASP A 474 -0.65 16.93 -2.18
N VAL A 475 0.52 16.37 -1.91
CA VAL A 475 1.40 16.81 -0.81
C VAL A 475 2.23 18.04 -1.20
N ASN A 476 2.61 18.86 -0.20
CA ASN A 476 3.46 20.02 -0.44
C ASN A 476 4.90 19.64 -0.84
N SER A 477 5.55 20.54 -1.58
CA SER A 477 6.92 20.40 -2.05
C SER A 477 7.91 20.96 -1.01
N ASP A 478 7.96 20.33 0.18
CA ASP A 478 8.83 20.74 1.27
C ASP A 478 9.40 19.56 2.08
N TRP A 479 10.41 19.83 2.91
CA TRP A 479 11.09 18.84 3.73
C TRP A 479 10.19 18.21 4.81
N VAL A 480 9.19 18.95 5.31
CA VAL A 480 8.26 18.46 6.32
C VAL A 480 7.36 17.36 5.73
N PHE A 481 6.84 17.60 4.52
CA PHE A 481 6.04 16.60 3.83
C PHE A 481 6.90 15.44 3.32
N PHE A 482 8.11 15.68 2.84
CA PHE A 482 9.02 14.61 2.45
C PHE A 482 9.24 13.64 3.62
N LYS A 483 9.55 14.15 4.81
CA LYS A 483 9.75 13.31 6.01
C LYS A 483 8.53 12.45 6.36
N LYS A 484 7.32 12.99 6.17
CA LYS A 484 6.07 12.28 6.43
C LYS A 484 5.78 11.16 5.42
N GLN A 485 6.36 11.19 4.22
CA GLN A 485 6.11 10.18 3.20
C GLN A 485 6.63 8.80 3.62
N ILE A 486 7.70 8.74 4.40
CA ILE A 486 8.31 7.46 4.78
C ILE A 486 7.35 6.66 5.68
N PRO A 487 6.90 7.16 6.86
CA PRO A 487 5.94 6.44 7.69
C PRO A 487 4.58 6.25 7.01
N ALA A 488 4.14 7.17 6.14
CA ALA A 488 2.91 7.03 5.39
C ALA A 488 2.96 5.81 4.42
N GLY A 489 4.01 5.69 3.62
CA GLY A 489 4.21 4.55 2.73
C GLY A 489 4.40 3.23 3.48
N LEU A 490 5.09 3.24 4.63
CA LEU A 490 5.27 2.06 5.47
C LEU A 490 3.94 1.58 6.07
N ASN A 491 3.11 2.48 6.60
CA ASN A 491 1.80 2.12 7.15
C ASN A 491 0.83 1.64 6.07
N TYR A 492 0.87 2.23 4.86
CA TYR A 492 0.11 1.73 3.73
C TYR A 492 0.53 0.30 3.36
N SER A 493 1.83 0.06 3.22
CA SER A 493 2.38 -1.23 2.81
C SER A 493 2.07 -2.34 3.83
N ILE A 494 2.25 -2.09 5.13
CA ILE A 494 1.97 -3.06 6.18
C ILE A 494 0.47 -3.33 6.34
N SER A 495 -0.41 -2.42 5.88
CA SER A 495 -1.86 -2.64 5.81
C SER A 495 -2.29 -3.69 4.77
N GLY A 496 -1.35 -4.40 4.16
CA GLY A 496 -1.62 -5.47 3.20
C GLY A 496 -1.72 -5.04 1.74
N LEU A 497 -1.54 -3.73 1.42
CA LEU A 497 -1.58 -3.17 0.08
C LEU A 497 -0.14 -2.84 -0.37
N PRO A 498 0.50 -3.66 -1.23
CA PRO A 498 1.96 -3.62 -1.40
C PRO A 498 2.49 -2.54 -2.34
N TYR A 499 1.64 -1.93 -3.16
CA TYR A 499 2.06 -1.03 -4.24
C TYR A 499 1.70 0.42 -3.95
N TRP A 500 2.74 1.17 -3.63
CA TRP A 500 2.68 2.57 -3.24
C TRP A 500 3.77 3.38 -3.94
N THR A 501 3.49 4.65 -4.17
CA THR A 501 4.45 5.64 -4.63
C THR A 501 4.17 7.00 -3.97
N THR A 502 4.98 7.99 -4.28
CA THR A 502 4.78 9.38 -3.87
C THR A 502 4.96 10.28 -5.08
N ASP A 503 4.44 11.49 -5.01
CA ASP A 503 4.82 12.55 -5.94
C ASP A 503 6.21 13.03 -5.57
N ILE A 504 7.23 12.52 -6.27
CA ILE A 504 8.63 12.89 -5.99
C ILE A 504 8.82 14.38 -6.21
N GLY A 505 9.29 15.05 -5.15
CA GLY A 505 9.43 16.50 -5.09
C GLY A 505 8.20 17.24 -4.57
N GLY A 506 7.12 16.53 -4.19
CA GLY A 506 5.83 17.08 -3.81
C GLY A 506 4.97 17.48 -5.01
N PHE A 507 3.64 17.52 -4.83
CA PHE A 507 2.72 17.96 -5.88
C PHE A 507 2.57 19.49 -5.91
N VAL A 508 2.27 20.09 -4.76
CA VAL A 508 1.93 21.52 -4.66
C VAL A 508 3.18 22.38 -4.76
N SER A 509 3.29 23.12 -5.84
CA SER A 509 4.40 24.04 -6.12
C SER A 509 5.74 23.30 -6.35
N GLY A 510 6.83 24.02 -6.29
CA GLY A 510 8.19 23.54 -6.53
C GLY A 510 8.86 24.39 -7.59
N ASN A 511 10.10 24.79 -7.32
CA ASN A 511 10.86 25.62 -8.25
C ASN A 511 12.19 24.95 -8.63
N PRO A 512 12.30 24.36 -9.83
CA PRO A 512 13.55 23.75 -10.30
C PRO A 512 14.77 24.68 -10.33
N ASP A 513 14.57 26.00 -10.30
CA ASP A 513 15.65 26.97 -10.27
C ASP A 513 16.16 27.29 -8.86
N ASP A 514 15.40 26.90 -7.82
CA ASP A 514 15.79 27.05 -6.42
C ASP A 514 16.76 25.92 -6.00
N PRO A 515 17.97 26.25 -5.51
CA PRO A 515 18.94 25.24 -5.07
C PRO A 515 18.46 24.37 -3.92
N GLU A 516 17.69 24.91 -2.97
CA GLU A 516 17.15 24.14 -1.85
C GLU A 516 16.08 23.13 -2.35
N TYR A 517 15.24 23.55 -3.26
CA TYR A 517 14.27 22.64 -3.88
C TYR A 517 14.95 21.57 -4.74
N ARG A 518 16.05 21.87 -5.42
CA ARG A 518 16.83 20.86 -6.15
C ARG A 518 17.38 19.78 -5.22
N GLU A 519 17.90 20.18 -4.05
CA GLU A 519 18.35 19.22 -3.04
C GLU A 519 17.19 18.35 -2.56
N LEU A 520 16.06 18.95 -2.20
CA LEU A 520 14.84 18.24 -1.81
C LEU A 520 14.42 17.20 -2.88
N PHE A 521 14.39 17.62 -4.15
CA PHE A 521 14.01 16.75 -5.25
C PHE A 521 14.98 15.56 -5.42
N ILE A 522 16.29 15.80 -5.33
CA ILE A 522 17.31 14.75 -5.38
C ILE A 522 17.11 13.76 -4.24
N ARG A 523 16.96 14.22 -2.99
CA ARG A 523 16.76 13.36 -1.83
C ARG A 523 15.46 12.55 -1.91
N TRP A 524 14.41 13.17 -2.41
CA TRP A 524 13.13 12.48 -2.61
C TRP A 524 13.20 11.45 -3.75
N PHE A 525 13.94 11.75 -4.83
CA PHE A 525 14.15 10.79 -5.91
C PHE A 525 15.01 9.59 -5.46
N GLN A 526 16.05 9.83 -4.66
CA GLN A 526 16.84 8.78 -4.03
C GLN A 526 15.95 7.83 -3.20
N PHE A 527 15.04 8.37 -2.39
CA PHE A 527 14.03 7.60 -1.66
C PHE A 527 13.10 6.84 -2.62
N GLY A 528 12.57 7.52 -3.62
CA GLY A 528 11.65 6.96 -4.61
C GLY A 528 12.22 5.78 -5.40
N THR A 529 13.55 5.75 -5.61
CA THR A 529 14.24 4.62 -6.27
C THR A 529 14.01 3.29 -5.55
N PHE A 530 13.79 3.33 -4.23
CA PHE A 530 13.53 2.17 -3.38
C PHE A 530 12.06 2.10 -2.91
N ASN A 531 11.15 2.77 -3.59
CA ASN A 531 9.72 2.54 -3.42
C ASN A 531 9.24 1.41 -4.33
N PRO A 532 8.11 0.77 -4.05
CA PRO A 532 7.53 -0.22 -4.97
C PRO A 532 7.42 0.30 -6.40
N LEU A 533 7.05 1.56 -6.58
CA LEU A 533 6.96 2.25 -7.89
C LEU A 533 7.77 3.55 -7.84
N LEU A 534 8.45 3.89 -8.96
CA LEU A 534 9.26 5.10 -9.11
C LEU A 534 8.56 6.09 -10.04
N ARG A 535 7.99 7.17 -9.49
CA ARG A 535 7.21 8.15 -10.25
C ARG A 535 7.55 9.59 -9.84
N VAL A 536 7.89 10.45 -10.79
CA VAL A 536 7.92 11.90 -10.58
C VAL A 536 6.57 12.50 -10.96
N HIS A 537 6.09 13.47 -10.19
CA HIS A 537 4.88 14.24 -10.50
C HIS A 537 4.87 15.55 -9.72
N GLY A 538 4.09 16.53 -10.20
CA GLY A 538 3.76 17.74 -9.47
C GLY A 538 3.68 18.97 -10.36
N THR A 539 3.19 20.07 -9.77
CA THR A 539 3.20 21.40 -10.35
C THR A 539 4.57 22.04 -10.14
N ARG A 540 5.13 22.67 -11.16
CA ARG A 540 6.40 23.39 -11.07
C ARG A 540 6.24 24.79 -11.64
N SER A 541 6.97 25.77 -11.09
CA SER A 541 6.94 27.15 -11.54
C SER A 541 7.27 27.30 -13.04
N THR A 542 8.11 26.41 -13.57
CA THR A 542 8.52 26.36 -14.97
C THR A 542 7.66 25.44 -15.85
N ASN A 543 6.67 24.74 -15.27
CA ASN A 543 5.94 23.63 -15.90
C ASN A 543 6.85 22.51 -16.43
N GLN A 544 8.02 22.32 -15.85
CA GLN A 544 9.01 21.29 -16.20
C GLN A 544 9.30 20.41 -15.01
N ASN A 545 9.24 19.10 -15.20
CA ASN A 545 9.49 18.09 -14.15
C ASN A 545 10.30 16.90 -14.68
N GLU A 546 10.96 17.07 -15.78
CA GLU A 546 11.82 16.07 -16.39
C GLU A 546 13.20 16.08 -15.70
N LEU A 547 13.90 14.95 -15.66
CA LEU A 547 15.17 14.81 -14.91
C LEU A 547 16.26 15.80 -15.34
N TRP A 548 16.18 16.35 -16.56
CA TRP A 548 17.12 17.40 -17.02
C TRP A 548 16.77 18.81 -16.55
N SER A 549 15.60 19.03 -15.98
CA SER A 549 15.10 20.37 -15.63
C SER A 549 15.72 20.95 -14.36
N TYR A 550 16.43 20.12 -13.59
CA TYR A 550 17.03 20.47 -12.28
C TYR A 550 18.50 20.86 -12.35
N GLY A 551 19.05 21.10 -13.54
CA GLY A 551 20.45 21.44 -13.77
C GLY A 551 21.34 20.21 -13.98
N SER A 552 22.57 20.45 -14.46
CA SER A 552 23.49 19.39 -14.92
C SER A 552 23.92 18.42 -13.81
N ASP A 553 24.18 18.95 -12.62
CA ASP A 553 24.71 18.13 -11.51
C ASP A 553 23.60 17.30 -10.89
N ALA A 554 22.41 17.89 -10.68
CA ALA A 554 21.23 17.15 -10.27
C ALA A 554 20.91 16.04 -11.28
N ARG A 555 20.92 16.33 -12.59
CA ARG A 555 20.66 15.33 -13.64
C ARG A 555 21.60 14.12 -13.53
N LYS A 556 22.88 14.32 -13.29
CA LYS A 556 23.84 13.20 -13.13
C LYS A 556 23.45 12.28 -12.00
N ILE A 557 23.07 12.87 -10.84
CA ILE A 557 22.63 12.11 -9.67
C ILE A 557 21.32 11.38 -9.96
N LEU A 558 20.30 12.07 -10.48
CA LEU A 558 18.99 11.51 -10.78
C LEU A 558 19.09 10.34 -11.77
N VAL A 559 19.84 10.52 -12.88
CA VAL A 559 20.04 9.46 -13.88
C VAL A 559 20.82 8.27 -13.30
N SER A 560 21.75 8.50 -12.36
CA SER A 560 22.47 7.39 -11.73
C SER A 560 21.54 6.50 -10.87
N TYR A 561 20.62 7.10 -10.10
CA TYR A 561 19.63 6.36 -9.33
C TYR A 561 18.55 5.70 -10.20
N ASP A 562 18.16 6.34 -11.28
CA ASP A 562 17.30 5.75 -12.28
C ASP A 562 17.97 4.52 -12.95
N THR A 563 19.25 4.64 -13.34
CA THR A 563 20.04 3.48 -13.83
C THR A 563 20.11 2.37 -12.79
N LEU A 564 20.28 2.69 -11.50
CA LEU A 564 20.23 1.70 -10.44
C LEU A 564 18.87 1.00 -10.38
N ARG A 565 17.78 1.73 -10.53
CA ARG A 565 16.42 1.17 -10.58
C ARG A 565 16.28 0.11 -11.68
N TYR A 566 16.78 0.40 -12.87
CA TYR A 566 16.75 -0.52 -14.00
C TYR A 566 17.68 -1.74 -13.81
N ARG A 567 18.84 -1.55 -13.21
CA ARG A 567 19.71 -2.68 -12.86
C ARG A 567 19.09 -3.58 -11.78
N LEU A 568 18.30 -3.02 -10.88
CA LEU A 568 17.58 -3.76 -9.84
C LEU A 568 16.31 -4.46 -10.36
N LEU A 569 15.89 -4.30 -11.63
CA LEU A 569 14.66 -4.92 -12.13
C LEU A 569 14.57 -6.43 -11.91
N PRO A 570 15.63 -7.26 -12.08
CA PRO A 570 15.56 -8.68 -11.75
C PRO A 570 15.20 -8.94 -10.28
N TYR A 571 15.76 -8.15 -9.37
CA TYR A 571 15.44 -8.18 -7.95
C TYR A 571 14.01 -7.70 -7.66
N ILE A 572 13.61 -6.57 -8.22
CA ILE A 572 12.29 -5.94 -8.01
C ILE A 572 11.18 -6.82 -8.59
N TYR A 573 11.35 -7.35 -9.79
CA TYR A 573 10.35 -8.18 -10.43
C TYR A 573 10.16 -9.53 -9.73
N SER A 574 11.25 -10.10 -9.20
CA SER A 574 11.18 -11.29 -8.34
C SER A 574 10.43 -11.01 -7.03
N MET A 575 10.64 -9.84 -6.40
CA MET A 575 9.85 -9.43 -5.23
C MET A 575 8.38 -9.24 -5.59
N ALA A 576 8.07 -8.68 -6.75
CA ALA A 576 6.70 -8.50 -7.21
C ALA A 576 5.99 -9.85 -7.39
N TRP A 577 6.68 -10.86 -7.92
CA TRP A 577 6.15 -12.22 -7.97
C TRP A 577 5.94 -12.81 -6.57
N MET A 578 6.88 -12.63 -5.64
CA MET A 578 6.71 -13.04 -4.23
C MET A 578 5.50 -12.34 -3.59
N THR A 579 5.26 -11.09 -3.96
CA THR A 579 4.09 -10.33 -3.49
C THR A 579 2.78 -10.96 -3.94
N THR A 580 2.69 -11.37 -5.20
CA THR A 580 1.51 -12.01 -5.78
C THR A 580 1.33 -13.46 -5.27
N SER A 581 2.41 -14.24 -5.23
CA SER A 581 2.35 -15.69 -4.96
C SER A 581 2.48 -16.08 -3.49
N GLN A 582 3.14 -15.26 -2.67
CA GLN A 582 3.48 -15.58 -1.27
C GLN A 582 2.99 -14.55 -0.26
N GLY A 583 2.34 -13.47 -0.71
CA GLY A 583 1.89 -12.39 0.17
C GLY A 583 3.01 -11.48 0.69
N TYR A 584 4.20 -11.48 0.06
CA TYR A 584 5.32 -10.65 0.48
C TYR A 584 5.03 -9.14 0.35
N THR A 585 5.67 -8.33 1.18
CA THR A 585 5.55 -6.85 1.15
C THR A 585 6.91 -6.24 0.82
N PRO A 586 7.08 -5.55 -0.33
CA PRO A 586 8.39 -5.04 -0.78
C PRO A 586 8.99 -3.92 0.07
N MET A 587 8.17 -2.96 0.52
CA MET A 587 8.56 -1.85 1.38
C MET A 587 8.16 -2.17 2.82
N ARG A 588 9.14 -2.35 3.73
CA ARG A 588 8.96 -3.00 5.03
C ARG A 588 9.49 -2.15 6.16
N GLY A 589 8.68 -1.87 7.17
CA GLY A 589 9.19 -1.30 8.43
C GLY A 589 10.18 -2.26 9.09
N LEU A 590 11.22 -1.72 9.75
CA LEU A 590 12.27 -2.55 10.36
C LEU A 590 11.71 -3.59 11.35
N VAL A 591 10.61 -3.29 12.03
CA VAL A 591 9.93 -4.20 12.96
C VAL A 591 9.45 -5.49 12.30
N MET A 592 9.19 -5.49 10.99
CA MET A 592 8.73 -6.68 10.26
C MET A 592 9.82 -7.75 10.17
N ASP A 593 11.09 -7.32 10.04
CA ASP A 593 12.25 -8.21 9.91
C ASP A 593 13.03 -8.39 11.22
N PHE A 594 12.86 -7.46 12.18
CA PHE A 594 13.62 -7.42 13.43
C PHE A 594 12.69 -7.24 14.66
N ARG A 595 11.59 -7.98 14.69
CA ARG A 595 10.51 -7.88 15.69
C ARG A 595 10.99 -8.00 17.15
N THR A 596 12.02 -8.80 17.39
CA THR A 596 12.60 -9.01 18.73
C THR A 596 13.51 -7.85 19.20
N ASP A 597 13.84 -6.91 18.32
CA ASP A 597 14.59 -5.71 18.67
C ASP A 597 13.62 -4.55 18.95
N ALA A 598 13.39 -4.27 20.23
CA ALA A 598 12.43 -3.26 20.67
C ALA A 598 12.66 -1.85 20.08
N ARG A 599 13.89 -1.53 19.64
CA ARG A 599 14.20 -0.22 19.02
C ARG A 599 13.52 -0.07 17.66
N THR A 600 13.37 -1.15 16.91
CA THR A 600 12.78 -1.12 15.56
C THR A 600 11.30 -0.76 15.57
N ALA A 601 10.62 -0.97 16.70
CA ALA A 601 9.20 -0.68 16.85
C ALA A 601 8.83 0.80 16.58
N SER A 602 9.73 1.73 16.87
CA SER A 602 9.47 3.18 16.72
C SER A 602 10.25 3.84 15.58
N ILE A 603 11.04 3.08 14.81
CA ILE A 603 11.81 3.61 13.68
C ILE A 603 10.91 3.66 12.44
N GLY A 604 10.44 4.85 12.07
CA GLY A 604 9.58 5.08 10.91
C GLY A 604 10.26 5.85 9.76
N ASP A 605 11.57 6.07 9.84
CA ASP A 605 12.37 6.83 8.87
C ASP A 605 13.53 6.01 8.26
N GLN A 606 13.52 4.70 8.51
CA GLN A 606 14.37 3.67 7.92
C GLN A 606 13.50 2.48 7.56
N PHE A 607 13.82 1.78 6.47
CA PHE A 607 13.02 0.63 6.05
C PHE A 607 13.83 -0.39 5.26
N MET A 608 13.33 -1.64 5.19
CA MET A 608 13.85 -2.65 4.28
C MET A 608 13.14 -2.54 2.92
N PHE A 609 13.90 -2.53 1.85
CA PHE A 609 13.41 -2.74 0.48
C PHE A 609 13.74 -4.16 0.05
N GLY A 610 12.74 -5.01 0.12
CA GLY A 610 12.90 -6.45 0.02
C GLY A 610 13.75 -7.05 1.16
N PRO A 611 14.27 -8.26 1.00
CA PRO A 611 15.02 -8.93 2.05
C PRO A 611 16.45 -8.39 2.26
N ALA A 612 16.98 -7.62 1.29
CA ALA A 612 18.40 -7.28 1.25
C ALA A 612 18.72 -5.86 1.72
N PHE A 613 18.01 -4.84 1.21
CA PHE A 613 18.42 -3.45 1.33
C PHE A 613 17.77 -2.75 2.52
N MET A 614 18.55 -2.20 3.44
CA MET A 614 18.08 -1.22 4.41
C MET A 614 18.36 0.18 3.87
N VAL A 615 17.29 0.95 3.68
CA VAL A 615 17.28 2.27 3.07
C VAL A 615 17.09 3.34 4.15
N ASN A 616 17.91 4.38 4.11
CA ASN A 616 17.95 5.40 5.16
C ASN A 616 17.82 6.80 4.53
N PRO A 617 16.60 7.26 4.21
CA PRO A 617 16.37 8.54 3.56
C PRO A 617 16.96 9.72 4.35
N VAL A 618 17.50 10.70 3.63
CA VAL A 618 18.04 11.94 4.19
C VAL A 618 16.96 13.00 4.09
N THR A 619 16.37 13.39 5.20
CA THR A 619 15.17 14.23 5.28
C THR A 619 15.42 15.61 5.89
N GLU A 620 16.68 15.99 6.07
CA GLU A 620 17.07 17.29 6.60
C GLU A 620 17.91 18.06 5.55
N PRO A 621 17.61 19.33 5.26
CA PRO A 621 18.32 20.09 4.26
C PRO A 621 19.81 20.28 4.62
N GLY A 622 20.69 20.20 3.63
CA GLY A 622 22.14 20.37 3.79
C GLY A 622 22.86 19.28 4.56
N ALA A 623 22.18 18.18 4.89
CA ALA A 623 22.77 17.11 5.67
C ALA A 623 23.78 16.30 4.85
N ASN A 624 25.00 16.14 5.38
CA ASN A 624 26.07 15.31 4.83
C ASN A 624 26.31 14.01 5.62
N THR A 625 25.52 13.80 6.67
CA THR A 625 25.51 12.59 7.50
C THR A 625 24.09 12.23 7.87
N ARG A 626 23.83 10.93 8.06
CA ARG A 626 22.52 10.40 8.49
C ARG A 626 22.72 9.45 9.68
N ARG A 627 22.15 9.80 10.82
CA ARG A 627 22.11 8.89 11.97
C ARG A 627 21.23 7.70 11.65
N THR A 628 21.81 6.51 11.64
CA THR A 628 21.17 5.25 11.21
C THR A 628 21.31 4.20 12.29
N TYR A 629 20.21 3.52 12.63
CA TYR A 629 20.25 2.35 13.51
C TYR A 629 20.41 1.09 12.64
N LEU A 630 21.41 0.29 12.92
CA LEU A 630 21.62 -1.02 12.29
C LEU A 630 21.12 -2.10 13.28
N PRO A 631 20.00 -2.81 12.98
CA PRO A 631 19.55 -3.94 13.80
C PRO A 631 20.61 -5.05 13.88
N LYS A 632 20.43 -5.97 14.82
CA LYS A 632 21.41 -7.06 15.04
C LYS A 632 21.53 -7.96 13.79
N ALA A 633 22.56 -7.73 13.01
CA ALA A 633 23.04 -8.50 11.88
C ALA A 633 24.40 -7.94 11.46
N LYS A 634 25.11 -8.62 10.58
CA LYS A 634 26.23 -8.02 9.85
C LYS A 634 25.66 -7.31 8.62
N TRP A 635 26.12 -6.08 8.38
CA TRP A 635 25.68 -5.20 7.30
C TRP A 635 26.86 -4.82 6.41
N TYR A 636 26.60 -4.53 5.16
CA TYR A 636 27.57 -4.00 4.20
C TYR A 636 27.09 -2.65 3.70
N ASP A 637 27.94 -1.64 3.77
CA ASP A 637 27.71 -0.37 3.08
C ASP A 637 27.68 -0.62 1.57
N PHE A 638 26.57 -0.29 0.92
CA PHE A 638 26.37 -0.55 -0.51
C PHE A 638 27.37 0.18 -1.39
N TRP A 639 27.89 1.34 -0.95
CA TRP A 639 28.77 2.19 -1.73
C TRP A 639 30.24 1.80 -1.62
N THR A 640 30.65 1.26 -0.50
CA THR A 640 32.06 0.97 -0.20
C THR A 640 32.35 -0.53 -0.04
N GLY A 641 31.32 -1.35 0.21
CA GLY A 641 31.49 -2.77 0.53
C GLY A 641 32.05 -3.03 1.93
N ALA A 642 32.32 -1.99 2.71
CA ALA A 642 32.78 -2.12 4.08
C ALA A 642 31.71 -2.80 4.95
N SER A 643 32.12 -3.79 5.75
CA SER A 643 31.19 -4.48 6.64
C SER A 643 31.12 -3.82 8.02
N VAL A 644 29.93 -3.82 8.61
CA VAL A 644 29.62 -3.22 9.91
C VAL A 644 28.76 -4.17 10.73
N GLU A 645 29.13 -4.42 11.98
CA GLU A 645 28.30 -5.15 12.93
C GLU A 645 27.15 -4.28 13.43
N GLY A 646 25.94 -4.85 13.42
CA GLY A 646 24.72 -4.16 13.86
C GLY A 646 24.56 -4.07 15.39
N ALA A 647 23.32 -3.98 15.86
CA ALA A 647 22.87 -3.69 17.21
C ALA A 647 23.34 -2.32 17.73
N ARG A 648 23.59 -1.36 16.85
CA ARG A 648 24.09 -0.01 17.19
C ARG A 648 23.62 1.05 16.19
N SER A 649 23.68 2.30 16.60
CA SER A 649 23.56 3.45 15.70
C SER A 649 24.93 3.90 15.21
N ILE A 650 24.96 4.36 13.96
CA ILE A 650 26.13 4.96 13.32
C ILE A 650 25.75 6.28 12.65
N ASP A 651 26.71 7.13 12.39
CA ASP A 651 26.55 8.31 11.55
C ASP A 651 27.07 7.96 10.16
N ALA A 652 26.17 7.63 9.25
CA ALA A 652 26.49 7.24 7.89
C ALA A 652 26.75 8.46 7.02
N ALA A 653 27.81 8.44 6.19
CA ALA A 653 28.10 9.51 5.24
C ALA A 653 26.96 9.64 4.22
N ALA A 654 26.47 10.86 4.02
CA ALA A 654 25.34 11.16 3.15
C ALA A 654 25.59 12.42 2.29
N PRO A 655 26.70 12.52 1.54
CA PRO A 655 26.83 13.60 0.58
C PRO A 655 25.68 13.54 -0.42
N ILE A 656 25.41 14.61 -1.15
CA ILE A 656 24.19 14.74 -1.97
C ILE A 656 24.03 13.61 -3.01
N GLU A 657 25.11 13.03 -3.49
CA GLU A 657 25.13 11.91 -4.43
C GLU A 657 24.83 10.57 -3.79
N LYS A 658 24.82 10.46 -2.46
CA LYS A 658 24.68 9.18 -1.76
C LYS A 658 23.50 9.16 -0.81
N LEU A 659 22.60 8.23 -1.04
CA LEU A 659 21.63 7.74 -0.05
C LEU A 659 22.32 6.67 0.78
N PRO A 660 22.38 6.75 2.12
CA PRO A 660 22.92 5.67 2.92
C PRO A 660 22.08 4.40 2.77
N ILE A 661 22.71 3.35 2.26
CA ILE A 661 22.10 2.04 2.00
C ILE A 661 23.01 0.98 2.60
N PHE A 662 22.42 0.07 3.39
CA PHE A 662 23.13 -1.07 3.95
C PHE A 662 22.48 -2.37 3.46
N VAL A 663 23.31 -3.32 3.07
CA VAL A 663 22.84 -4.63 2.62
C VAL A 663 23.13 -5.67 3.69
N ARG A 664 22.11 -6.45 4.04
CA ARG A 664 22.23 -7.48 5.09
C ARG A 664 23.10 -8.63 4.63
N ALA A 665 23.98 -9.14 5.48
CA ALA A 665 24.71 -10.37 5.25
C ALA A 665 23.78 -11.56 4.97
N GLY A 666 24.17 -12.47 4.11
CA GLY A 666 23.36 -13.55 3.55
C GLY A 666 22.56 -13.13 2.31
N SER A 667 22.53 -11.83 1.95
CA SER A 667 21.79 -11.42 0.76
C SER A 667 22.47 -11.85 -0.52
N ILE A 668 21.64 -12.28 -1.49
CA ILE A 668 22.00 -12.54 -2.88
C ILE A 668 21.21 -11.53 -3.73
N VAL A 669 21.91 -10.59 -4.35
CA VAL A 669 21.28 -9.50 -5.09
C VAL A 669 21.57 -9.63 -6.57
N PRO A 670 20.58 -9.99 -7.41
CA PRO A 670 20.74 -9.99 -8.86
C PRO A 670 20.61 -8.57 -9.41
N LEU A 671 21.59 -8.15 -10.19
CA LEU A 671 21.63 -6.89 -10.93
C LEU A 671 21.70 -7.18 -12.43
N GLY A 672 20.73 -6.67 -13.19
CA GLY A 672 20.71 -6.77 -14.64
C GLY A 672 21.69 -5.82 -15.33
N PRO A 673 21.83 -5.92 -16.65
CA PRO A 673 22.58 -4.96 -17.46
C PRO A 673 21.87 -3.58 -17.42
N ALA A 674 22.63 -2.50 -17.66
CA ALA A 674 22.04 -1.17 -17.85
C ALA A 674 21.12 -1.16 -19.08
N LYS A 675 19.96 -0.51 -18.97
CA LYS A 675 18.89 -0.48 -19.97
C LYS A 675 18.25 0.89 -20.05
N GLU A 676 17.69 1.23 -21.21
CA GLU A 676 16.89 2.45 -21.40
C GLU A 676 15.38 2.20 -21.17
N TRP A 677 14.93 0.96 -21.24
CA TRP A 677 13.59 0.51 -20.84
C TRP A 677 13.62 -0.95 -20.39
N SER A 678 12.64 -1.39 -19.66
CA SER A 678 12.62 -2.68 -18.95
C SER A 678 12.83 -3.91 -19.83
N THR A 679 12.40 -3.86 -21.08
CA THR A 679 12.47 -4.96 -22.07
C THR A 679 13.45 -4.72 -23.21
N GLU A 680 14.35 -3.74 -23.12
CA GLU A 680 15.32 -3.38 -24.17
C GLU A 680 16.16 -4.56 -24.63
N LYS A 681 16.61 -5.35 -23.69
CA LYS A 681 17.46 -6.51 -23.91
C LYS A 681 17.24 -7.56 -22.81
N PRO A 682 17.59 -8.82 -23.06
CA PRO A 682 17.52 -9.87 -22.06
C PRO A 682 18.29 -9.54 -20.77
N GLU A 683 17.92 -10.19 -19.67
CA GLU A 683 18.67 -10.13 -18.41
C GLU A 683 19.91 -11.05 -18.50
N ASP A 684 20.88 -10.65 -19.33
CA ASP A 684 22.12 -11.38 -19.56
C ASP A 684 23.26 -10.41 -19.93
N PRO A 685 24.41 -10.43 -19.22
CA PRO A 685 24.63 -11.20 -17.99
C PRO A 685 23.86 -10.62 -16.77
N ILE A 686 23.60 -11.47 -15.78
CA ILE A 686 23.16 -11.03 -14.44
C ILE A 686 24.37 -11.04 -13.51
N GLU A 687 24.66 -9.90 -12.85
CA GLU A 687 25.61 -9.80 -11.78
C GLU A 687 24.95 -10.24 -10.46
N LEU A 688 25.46 -11.32 -9.86
CA LEU A 688 25.01 -11.84 -8.57
C LEU A 688 25.96 -11.36 -7.47
N ARG A 689 25.56 -10.38 -6.69
CA ARG A 689 26.31 -9.89 -5.51
C ARG A 689 25.98 -10.73 -4.30
N ILE A 690 26.97 -11.39 -3.73
CA ILE A 690 26.87 -12.24 -2.55
C ILE A 690 27.44 -11.50 -1.35
N TYR A 691 26.59 -11.21 -0.36
CA TYR A 691 26.95 -10.52 0.87
C TYR A 691 27.17 -11.54 1.99
N ARG A 692 28.42 -11.93 2.23
CA ARG A 692 28.84 -13.03 3.11
C ARG A 692 28.59 -12.73 4.59
N GLY A 693 28.67 -13.77 5.44
CA GLY A 693 28.56 -13.66 6.91
C GLY A 693 27.22 -14.17 7.48
N ALA A 694 26.38 -14.74 6.64
CA ALA A 694 25.20 -15.53 7.00
C ALA A 694 24.75 -16.34 5.77
N ASP A 695 24.01 -17.42 5.99
CA ASP A 695 23.34 -18.16 4.92
C ASP A 695 22.26 -17.30 4.26
N GLY A 696 21.99 -17.56 2.99
CA GLY A 696 21.00 -16.78 2.26
C GLY A 696 20.34 -17.51 1.09
N ASN A 697 19.16 -17.02 0.75
CA ASN A 697 18.38 -17.54 -0.37
C ASN A 697 17.81 -16.39 -1.19
N PHE A 698 17.67 -16.60 -2.49
CA PHE A 698 16.94 -15.73 -3.40
C PHE A 698 16.33 -16.55 -4.53
N THR A 699 15.12 -16.21 -4.96
CA THR A 699 14.47 -16.82 -6.11
C THR A 699 14.33 -15.79 -7.22
N LEU A 700 15.05 -15.97 -8.31
CA LEU A 700 14.89 -15.20 -9.53
C LEU A 700 13.65 -15.69 -10.26
N TYR A 701 12.75 -14.78 -10.60
CA TYR A 701 11.53 -15.03 -11.35
C TYR A 701 11.55 -14.34 -12.70
N GLU A 702 11.05 -15.02 -13.72
CA GLU A 702 10.92 -14.51 -15.08
C GLU A 702 9.66 -15.06 -15.76
N ASP A 703 9.04 -14.23 -16.62
CA ASP A 703 7.91 -14.58 -17.47
C ASP A 703 7.93 -13.78 -18.78
N GLU A 704 6.82 -13.75 -19.50
CA GLU A 704 6.67 -13.01 -20.76
C GLU A 704 6.68 -11.47 -20.59
N ASN A 705 6.91 -10.94 -19.40
CA ASN A 705 6.93 -9.51 -18.97
C ASN A 705 5.57 -8.81 -18.99
N ASP A 706 4.56 -9.31 -19.70
CA ASP A 706 3.17 -8.82 -19.73
C ASP A 706 2.22 -9.98 -20.11
N GLY A 707 0.91 -9.72 -20.16
CA GLY A 707 -0.11 -10.77 -20.36
C GLY A 707 -0.32 -11.65 -19.14
N TYR A 708 -1.24 -12.60 -19.23
CA TYR A 708 -1.72 -13.39 -18.10
C TYR A 708 -1.36 -14.88 -18.18
N ASN A 709 -0.42 -15.27 -19.03
CA ASN A 709 -0.01 -16.67 -19.12
C ASN A 709 0.71 -17.16 -17.86
N TYR A 710 1.31 -16.24 -17.07
CA TYR A 710 1.90 -16.56 -15.76
C TYR A 710 0.88 -17.18 -14.79
N GLU A 711 -0.41 -16.78 -14.85
CA GLU A 711 -1.49 -17.38 -14.05
C GLU A 711 -1.75 -18.85 -14.44
N LYS A 712 -1.35 -19.24 -15.66
CA LYS A 712 -1.45 -20.60 -16.20
C LYS A 712 -0.15 -21.39 -16.05
N GLY A 713 0.84 -20.85 -15.33
CA GLY A 713 2.13 -21.49 -15.06
C GLY A 713 3.24 -21.16 -16.09
N ALA A 714 3.00 -20.29 -17.09
CA ALA A 714 4.03 -19.87 -18.02
C ALA A 714 4.99 -18.85 -17.37
N HIS A 715 5.91 -19.36 -16.57
CA HIS A 715 6.99 -18.63 -15.91
C HIS A 715 8.12 -19.56 -15.54
N ALA A 716 9.30 -19.01 -15.25
CA ALA A 716 10.44 -19.78 -14.78
C ALA A 716 10.99 -19.18 -13.47
N THR A 717 11.52 -20.06 -12.62
CA THR A 717 12.23 -19.65 -11.40
C THR A 717 13.59 -20.35 -11.32
N ILE A 718 14.58 -19.62 -10.77
CA ILE A 718 15.91 -20.15 -10.44
C ILE A 718 16.18 -19.81 -8.97
N GLN A 719 16.40 -20.83 -8.14
CA GLN A 719 16.73 -20.61 -6.73
C GLN A 719 18.24 -20.50 -6.57
N PHE A 720 18.68 -19.51 -5.80
CA PHE A 720 20.05 -19.35 -5.34
C PHE A 720 20.11 -19.62 -3.84
N HIS A 721 21.11 -20.36 -3.42
CA HIS A 721 21.39 -20.62 -2.01
C HIS A 721 22.87 -20.38 -1.71
N TRP A 722 23.15 -19.50 -0.78
CA TRP A 722 24.47 -19.25 -0.23
C TRP A 722 24.63 -19.98 1.11
N ASP A 723 25.61 -20.89 1.19
CA ASP A 723 26.04 -21.57 2.43
C ASP A 723 27.32 -20.87 2.91
N ASP A 724 27.19 -20.05 3.93
CA ASP A 724 28.29 -19.21 4.41
C ASP A 724 29.40 -20.05 5.08
N ALA A 725 29.07 -21.15 5.74
CA ALA A 725 30.05 -22.04 6.35
C ALA A 725 30.93 -22.75 5.32
N LYS A 726 30.35 -23.10 4.15
CA LYS A 726 31.09 -23.75 3.03
C LYS A 726 31.63 -22.74 2.04
N GLN A 727 31.30 -21.47 2.16
CA GLN A 727 31.61 -20.40 1.18
C GLN A 727 31.24 -20.84 -0.24
N SER A 728 29.99 -21.32 -0.40
CA SER A 728 29.50 -21.86 -1.66
C SER A 728 28.13 -21.35 -2.04
N LEU A 729 28.00 -20.96 -3.30
CA LEU A 729 26.72 -20.57 -3.93
C LEU A 729 26.21 -21.76 -4.75
N THR A 730 25.02 -22.25 -4.42
CA THR A 730 24.28 -23.20 -5.26
C THR A 730 23.31 -22.42 -6.13
N ILE A 731 23.41 -22.58 -7.44
CA ILE A 731 22.43 -22.17 -8.44
C ILE A 731 21.65 -23.42 -8.81
N ALA A 732 20.39 -23.52 -8.39
CA ALA A 732 19.58 -24.73 -8.53
C ALA A 732 19.13 -24.97 -9.99
N ASP A 733 18.53 -26.12 -10.26
CA ASP A 733 17.84 -26.40 -11.51
C ASP A 733 16.74 -25.36 -11.74
N ARG A 734 16.63 -24.87 -12.97
CA ARG A 734 15.51 -23.99 -13.36
C ARG A 734 14.20 -24.77 -13.32
N GLN A 735 13.17 -24.16 -12.74
CA GLN A 735 11.82 -24.70 -12.69
C GLN A 735 10.90 -23.90 -13.60
N GLY A 736 10.10 -24.59 -14.41
CA GLY A 736 9.16 -23.97 -15.33
C GLY A 736 9.79 -23.45 -16.62
N ASP A 737 8.92 -22.99 -17.51
CA ASP A 737 9.26 -22.40 -18.80
C ASP A 737 8.20 -21.39 -19.26
N PHE A 738 8.54 -20.58 -20.24
CA PHE A 738 7.62 -19.65 -20.90
C PHE A 738 8.11 -19.28 -22.30
N PRO A 739 7.25 -18.84 -23.22
CA PRO A 739 7.64 -18.40 -24.56
C PRO A 739 8.67 -17.26 -24.52
N GLY A 740 9.80 -17.41 -25.25
CA GLY A 740 10.87 -16.42 -25.29
C GLY A 740 11.86 -16.46 -24.13
N MET A 741 11.76 -17.46 -23.24
CA MET A 741 12.70 -17.67 -22.15
C MET A 741 14.15 -17.89 -22.65
N LEU A 742 15.13 -17.29 -21.97
CA LEU A 742 16.54 -17.61 -22.18
C LEU A 742 16.83 -19.05 -21.77
N THR A 743 17.25 -19.89 -22.70
CA THR A 743 17.63 -21.27 -22.44
C THR A 743 18.98 -21.39 -21.70
N GLU A 744 19.86 -20.45 -21.95
CA GLU A 744 21.19 -20.32 -21.33
C GLU A 744 21.45 -18.84 -20.97
N ARG A 745 22.29 -18.60 -19.98
CA ARG A 745 22.73 -17.27 -19.57
C ARG A 745 24.05 -17.29 -18.82
N THR A 746 24.65 -16.13 -18.66
CA THR A 746 25.83 -15.90 -17.84
C THR A 746 25.49 -15.26 -16.51
N PHE A 747 25.90 -15.90 -15.41
CA PHE A 747 25.93 -15.23 -14.11
C PHE A 747 27.35 -14.75 -13.80
N GLN A 748 27.49 -13.48 -13.50
CA GLN A 748 28.71 -12.86 -12.97
C GLN A 748 28.63 -12.87 -11.45
N VAL A 749 29.26 -13.83 -10.80
CA VAL A 749 29.23 -13.95 -9.34
C VAL A 749 30.30 -13.03 -8.74
N VAL A 750 29.89 -12.19 -7.80
CA VAL A 750 30.73 -11.21 -7.10
C VAL A 750 30.57 -11.40 -5.59
N PHE A 751 31.64 -11.79 -4.91
CA PHE A 751 31.68 -11.86 -3.45
C PHE A 751 32.02 -10.50 -2.87
N VAL A 752 31.01 -9.78 -2.40
CA VAL A 752 31.14 -8.37 -1.97
C VAL A 752 32.17 -8.21 -0.87
N GLY A 753 33.01 -7.23 -1.04
CA GLY A 753 34.04 -6.80 -0.09
C GLY A 753 34.38 -5.31 -0.25
N GLU A 754 35.35 -4.83 0.49
CA GLU A 754 35.74 -3.42 0.45
C GLU A 754 36.21 -3.03 -0.98
N ASN A 755 35.53 -2.04 -1.55
CA ASN A 755 35.72 -1.56 -2.93
C ASN A 755 35.58 -2.62 -4.03
N HIS A 756 34.84 -3.72 -3.77
CA HIS A 756 34.53 -4.77 -4.74
C HIS A 756 33.06 -5.15 -4.70
N GLY A 757 32.39 -5.18 -5.85
CA GLY A 757 30.95 -5.42 -5.96
C GLY A 757 30.10 -4.29 -5.34
N THR A 758 30.50 -3.03 -5.50
CA THR A 758 29.92 -1.89 -4.81
C THR A 758 29.23 -0.90 -5.74
N GLY A 759 28.30 -0.12 -5.20
CA GLY A 759 27.65 0.97 -5.92
C GLY A 759 26.86 0.53 -7.15
N ILE A 760 26.67 1.46 -8.09
CA ILE A 760 25.77 1.32 -9.25
C ILE A 760 26.45 0.64 -10.44
N THR A 761 27.75 0.89 -10.63
CA THR A 761 28.52 0.40 -11.78
C THR A 761 28.65 -1.12 -11.72
N PRO A 762 28.49 -1.83 -12.85
CA PRO A 762 28.81 -3.26 -12.91
C PRO A 762 30.26 -3.54 -12.48
N GLU A 763 30.47 -4.66 -11.79
CA GLU A 763 31.81 -5.08 -11.41
C GLU A 763 32.63 -5.48 -12.67
N GLY A 764 33.72 -4.79 -12.91
CA GLY A 764 34.55 -5.02 -14.10
C GLY A 764 35.30 -6.37 -14.09
N LYS A 765 35.49 -6.95 -12.90
CA LYS A 765 36.16 -8.24 -12.68
C LYS A 765 35.35 -9.09 -11.70
N PRO A 766 34.31 -9.81 -12.18
CA PRO A 766 33.60 -10.74 -11.31
C PRO A 766 34.52 -11.87 -10.83
N ASP A 767 34.26 -12.37 -9.62
CA ASP A 767 35.06 -13.46 -9.05
C ASP A 767 34.90 -14.75 -9.84
N LYS A 768 33.70 -15.02 -10.34
CA LYS A 768 33.42 -16.21 -11.19
C LYS A 768 32.47 -15.82 -12.33
N LEU A 769 32.70 -16.44 -13.47
CA LEU A 769 31.77 -16.44 -14.61
C LEU A 769 31.13 -17.83 -14.70
N VAL A 770 29.83 -17.89 -14.64
CA VAL A 770 29.06 -19.14 -14.65
C VAL A 770 28.14 -19.15 -15.86
N HIS A 771 28.44 -20.04 -16.79
CA HIS A 771 27.53 -20.35 -17.90
C HIS A 771 26.46 -21.33 -17.41
N TYR A 772 25.22 -20.88 -17.35
CA TYR A 772 24.09 -21.61 -16.79
C TYR A 772 23.11 -22.04 -17.90
N VAL A 773 22.89 -23.36 -17.99
CA VAL A 773 22.03 -23.99 -19.00
C VAL A 773 20.78 -24.65 -18.38
N GLY A 774 20.33 -24.15 -17.26
CA GLY A 774 19.14 -24.66 -16.56
C GLY A 774 19.39 -25.82 -15.62
N LYS A 775 20.66 -26.21 -15.38
CA LYS A 775 21.07 -27.30 -14.49
C LYS A 775 21.85 -26.77 -13.30
N GLN A 776 21.72 -27.47 -12.17
CA GLN A 776 22.38 -27.07 -10.93
C GLN A 776 23.90 -26.93 -11.10
N ILE A 777 24.43 -25.85 -10.58
CA ILE A 777 25.86 -25.57 -10.49
C ILE A 777 26.18 -25.13 -9.06
N VAL A 778 27.31 -25.59 -8.53
CA VAL A 778 27.85 -25.11 -7.24
C VAL A 778 29.12 -24.31 -7.53
N VAL A 779 29.19 -23.11 -7.03
CA VAL A 779 30.30 -22.17 -7.19
C VAL A 779 30.92 -21.93 -5.82
N THR A 780 32.18 -22.25 -5.66
CA THR A 780 32.93 -21.95 -4.43
C THR A 780 33.73 -20.66 -4.61
N GLN A 781 33.96 -19.95 -3.54
CA GLN A 781 34.76 -18.72 -3.51
C GLN A 781 36.20 -18.99 -4.03
#